data_a4be1ef9c64bd774a22889eaf5add0c7
#
_entry.id   a4be1ef9c64bd774a22889eaf5add0c7
#
_cell.length_a   1.000
_cell.length_b   1.000
_cell.length_c   1.000
_cell.angle_alpha   90.00
_cell.angle_beta   90.00
_cell.angle_gamma   90.00
#
_symmetry.space_group_name_H-M   'P 1'
#
loop_
_entity.id
_entity.type
_entity.pdbx_description
1 polymer ?
#
loop_
_entity_poly.entity_id
_entity_poly.type
_entity_poly.pdbx_seq_one_letter_code
_entity_poly.pdbx_strand_id
1 'polypeptide(L)'
;MNKPLYFLLFLFSSIVFSQKATQSIEVKEYVLKNGLTVMLSENSESSNIYGVVAVKAGGKNDPKDATGIAHYLEHVLFKGTQELGTTDYESERVYLDSISKLYEKLSKTSLEEKRSAIQKEINRISIKASQYAIPNELDKLLKQMGGLDINAFTNEDYTAYYNSFPPNQINRWLEIYSHRFQNPVFRLFQSELETVYEEKNISMDDPFENVFEEVAKHVYKKHPYGQQTVLGKVEHLKNPSLKKMYDFFNTFYVANNMVLSLSGDFNSEIVIPLIEETFGKLRSGKIPDFPEFKEEPFNKRELVEKKLTPIKLGAIVFRSPRQGDKDNLTFEMALETLYNYEETGYLNKLRDDGKLMEAGLFEIGNIDYGATAVYFIPKLIGQKLDAAENLILEQIERLKKGEFSDQYVEALKINKLKEISYSWESNESRALEMVEAFMQEKKWEEYYENYEMIKNIDKEAIVKVANKYFGDNYLCFYSKMGSPKKEKLDKPGYQPQVSNTNASSSYSKKLLEIEPFQYQAKYVDYNTDTEKANLGDNISIIKTKNPFNNVFDLKIKFGVGIYKIPEIRFLGNYLSLLGTDKYSVGELKEAFHQLGSTYYFNATENNVSLIVSGIESNLEKILVLTEELINNLVFDEVKVSQAVEEFKTQRKLNLEQPIFLAQTLNEYALLGDEAPRLRELTKKEIKKLKAERLRNAYNSILNYEKTIHFVGNSELSQLKLLFDKYLNTEKKLIDKEPFVIFDRQKPIKNKIYILNNKKSIQSHIVFNIEGSKRSNSKAHYSNAFNSYFGNDMSSIVFQEIREFRSLAYSTFAQYSLAPMEGKNNSFIGYVGCQADKTNESVRVMNDLILNMPEKPERLEMIKSSLIESSKTSRPSFRNLIERIESWKRQGFDDDPNKVLLEQYNNLSFKSIVDFYKAEIQNKPMIITIVGDVSRFNLEELKRYGEIIMVKKSDLFIN
;
A
#
# COMPACT_ATOMS: atom_id res chain seq x y z
N MET A 1 -31.35 45.51 -62.80
CA MET A 1 -30.44 46.08 -61.78
C MET A 1 -29.98 45.04 -60.86
N ASN A 2 -28.80 44.46 -61.14
CA ASN A 2 -28.20 43.35 -60.43
C ASN A 2 -27.47 43.82 -59.17
N LYS A 3 -27.75 43.21 -58.05
CA LYS A 3 -26.89 43.32 -56.85
C LYS A 3 -26.00 42.04 -56.72
N PRO A 4 -24.67 42.20 -56.53
CA PRO A 4 -23.83 41.02 -56.30
C PRO A 4 -23.89 40.56 -54.85
N LEU A 5 -24.02 39.24 -54.69
CA LEU A 5 -23.97 38.49 -53.44
C LEU A 5 -22.51 38.26 -53.11
N TYR A 6 -21.97 38.84 -52.01
CA TYR A 6 -20.64 38.57 -51.48
C TYR A 6 -20.73 37.31 -50.63
N PHE A 7 -20.10 36.23 -51.10
CA PHE A 7 -19.85 35.01 -50.35
C PHE A 7 -18.58 35.23 -49.51
N LEU A 8 -18.73 35.43 -48.20
CA LEU A 8 -17.61 35.47 -47.28
C LEU A 8 -17.23 33.99 -46.95
N LEU A 9 -16.15 33.51 -47.54
CA LEU A 9 -15.48 32.28 -47.12
C LEU A 9 -14.80 32.54 -45.78
N PHE A 10 -15.35 32.04 -44.69
CA PHE A 10 -14.63 31.87 -43.43
C PHE A 10 -13.69 30.66 -43.56
N LEU A 11 -12.42 30.94 -43.81
CA LEU A 11 -11.36 29.96 -43.60
C LEU A 11 -11.22 29.75 -42.08
N PHE A 12 -11.81 28.66 -41.59
CA PHE A 12 -11.42 28.10 -40.30
C PHE A 12 -10.02 27.52 -40.43
N SER A 13 -9.03 28.33 -40.07
CA SER A 13 -7.70 27.78 -39.74
C SER A 13 -7.84 26.99 -38.45
N SER A 14 -8.00 25.68 -38.59
CA SER A 14 -7.78 24.72 -37.48
C SER A 14 -6.32 24.79 -37.11
N ILE A 15 -5.99 25.63 -36.13
CA ILE A 15 -4.71 25.52 -35.40
C ILE A 15 -4.81 24.24 -34.61
N VAL A 16 -4.28 23.17 -35.17
CA VAL A 16 -4.01 21.94 -34.44
C VAL A 16 -2.88 22.25 -33.46
N PHE A 17 -3.23 22.68 -32.26
CA PHE A 17 -2.32 22.60 -31.14
C PHE A 17 -2.08 21.11 -30.88
N SER A 18 -1.01 20.59 -31.42
CA SER A 18 -0.43 19.34 -30.97
C SER A 18 0.03 19.58 -29.52
N GLN A 19 -0.90 19.42 -28.58
CA GLN A 19 -0.52 19.29 -27.17
C GLN A 19 0.21 17.96 -27.03
N LYS A 20 1.50 18.01 -26.64
CA LYS A 20 2.19 16.84 -26.08
C LYS A 20 1.41 16.45 -24.81
N ALA A 21 0.46 15.54 -24.93
CA ALA A 21 -0.40 15.09 -23.83
C ALA A 21 0.38 14.24 -22.79
N THR A 22 1.56 13.74 -23.15
CA THR A 22 2.47 13.02 -22.27
C THR A 22 3.85 13.60 -22.40
N GLN A 23 4.40 14.08 -21.29
CA GLN A 23 5.83 14.40 -21.22
C GLN A 23 6.54 13.05 -21.06
N SER A 24 7.31 12.65 -22.07
CA SER A 24 8.14 11.43 -21.98
C SER A 24 9.12 11.56 -20.83
N ILE A 25 9.21 10.53 -20.01
CA ILE A 25 10.32 10.42 -19.06
C ILE A 25 11.58 9.99 -19.85
N GLU A 26 12.67 10.72 -19.65
CA GLU A 26 13.94 10.34 -20.22
C GLU A 26 14.56 9.21 -19.38
N VAL A 27 14.91 8.10 -20.04
CA VAL A 27 15.57 6.96 -19.41
C VAL A 27 16.85 6.65 -20.17
N LYS A 28 17.97 6.64 -19.45
CA LYS A 28 19.26 6.15 -19.96
C LYS A 28 19.34 4.66 -19.64
N GLU A 29 19.34 3.84 -20.70
CA GLU A 29 19.48 2.37 -20.60
C GLU A 29 20.82 1.93 -21.14
N TYR A 30 21.55 1.07 -20.40
CA TYR A 30 22.77 0.43 -20.86
C TYR A 30 23.05 -0.88 -20.13
N VAL A 31 23.96 -1.69 -20.65
CA VAL A 31 24.32 -3.00 -20.09
C VAL A 31 25.79 -3.01 -19.71
N LEU A 32 26.09 -3.37 -18.47
CA LEU A 32 27.47 -3.53 -17.98
C LEU A 32 28.18 -4.72 -18.64
N LYS A 33 29.50 -4.77 -18.55
CA LYS A 33 30.30 -5.87 -19.09
C LYS A 33 29.92 -7.24 -18.52
N ASN A 34 29.43 -7.29 -17.29
CA ASN A 34 28.93 -8.53 -16.65
C ASN A 34 27.49 -8.88 -17.01
N GLY A 35 26.84 -8.11 -17.87
CA GLY A 35 25.49 -8.35 -18.36
C GLY A 35 24.37 -7.72 -17.51
N LEU A 36 24.69 -6.98 -16.43
CA LEU A 36 23.66 -6.25 -15.66
C LEU A 36 23.05 -5.15 -16.52
N THR A 37 21.71 -5.12 -16.60
CA THR A 37 20.98 -3.99 -17.20
C THR A 37 20.86 -2.86 -16.20
N VAL A 38 21.10 -1.61 -16.64
CA VAL A 38 20.97 -0.41 -15.82
C VAL A 38 20.02 0.56 -16.52
N MET A 39 19.06 1.07 -15.76
CA MET A 39 18.06 2.03 -16.25
C MET A 39 17.97 3.22 -15.29
N LEU A 40 18.20 4.43 -15.80
CA LEU A 40 18.33 5.67 -15.03
C LEU A 40 17.33 6.72 -15.51
N SER A 41 16.49 7.26 -14.61
CA SER A 41 15.59 8.37 -14.87
C SER A 41 15.88 9.53 -13.91
N GLU A 42 16.47 10.61 -14.43
CA GLU A 42 16.75 11.82 -13.65
C GLU A 42 15.46 12.60 -13.35
N ASN A 43 15.32 13.10 -12.10
CA ASN A 43 14.19 13.89 -11.65
C ASN A 43 14.65 14.94 -10.62
N SER A 44 15.03 16.11 -11.09
CA SER A 44 15.52 17.22 -10.25
C SER A 44 14.44 17.88 -9.37
N GLU A 45 13.16 17.66 -9.67
CA GLU A 45 12.04 18.17 -8.85
C GLU A 45 11.86 17.36 -7.56
N SER A 46 12.43 16.18 -7.49
CA SER A 46 12.40 15.34 -6.31
C SER A 46 13.44 15.79 -5.26
N SER A 47 13.24 15.37 -4.02
CA SER A 47 14.22 15.51 -2.93
C SER A 47 14.92 14.20 -2.60
N ASN A 48 14.57 13.09 -3.27
CA ASN A 48 15.10 11.76 -3.01
C ASN A 48 15.38 10.99 -4.31
N ILE A 49 16.01 9.83 -4.15
CA ILE A 49 16.19 8.82 -5.18
C ILE A 49 15.43 7.56 -4.73
N TYR A 50 14.71 6.93 -5.65
CA TYR A 50 14.15 5.59 -5.46
C TYR A 50 15.00 4.59 -6.25
N GLY A 51 15.56 3.61 -5.55
CA GLY A 51 16.42 2.60 -6.14
C GLY A 51 15.83 1.20 -6.01
N VAL A 52 15.86 0.46 -7.11
CA VAL A 52 15.38 -0.93 -7.22
C VAL A 52 16.46 -1.81 -7.82
N VAL A 53 16.69 -2.97 -7.22
CA VAL A 53 17.44 -4.07 -7.85
C VAL A 53 16.49 -5.24 -7.97
N ALA A 54 16.20 -5.66 -9.19
CA ALA A 54 15.28 -6.78 -9.44
C ALA A 54 15.99 -7.95 -10.16
N VAL A 55 15.51 -9.16 -9.89
CA VAL A 55 16.04 -10.43 -10.39
C VAL A 55 14.94 -11.20 -11.08
N LYS A 56 15.12 -11.66 -12.33
CA LYS A 56 14.16 -12.51 -13.05
C LYS A 56 14.09 -13.91 -12.43
N ALA A 57 13.62 -13.98 -11.20
CA ALA A 57 13.38 -15.23 -10.48
C ALA A 57 12.34 -14.99 -9.39
N GLY A 58 11.23 -15.68 -9.46
CA GLY A 58 10.10 -15.61 -8.53
C GLY A 58 9.58 -16.99 -8.17
N GLY A 59 8.36 -17.06 -7.66
CA GLY A 59 7.73 -18.30 -7.20
C GLY A 59 7.63 -19.40 -8.27
N LYS A 60 7.52 -19.06 -9.56
CA LYS A 60 7.51 -20.04 -10.64
C LYS A 60 8.80 -20.84 -10.77
N ASN A 61 9.91 -20.24 -10.34
CA ASN A 61 11.25 -20.85 -10.42
C ASN A 61 11.55 -21.78 -9.24
N ASP A 62 10.69 -21.84 -8.24
CA ASP A 62 10.86 -22.73 -7.10
C ASP A 62 10.95 -24.20 -7.51
N PRO A 63 11.82 -25.01 -6.87
CA PRO A 63 11.79 -26.45 -7.04
C PRO A 63 10.42 -27.03 -6.65
N LYS A 64 9.85 -27.93 -7.46
CA LYS A 64 8.52 -28.52 -7.22
C LYS A 64 8.34 -29.16 -5.84
N ASP A 65 9.43 -29.64 -5.25
CA ASP A 65 9.48 -30.26 -3.93
C ASP A 65 10.00 -29.33 -2.83
N ALA A 66 10.09 -28.02 -3.10
CA ALA A 66 10.53 -26.99 -2.15
C ALA A 66 9.99 -25.59 -2.53
N THR A 67 8.65 -25.47 -2.65
CA THR A 67 7.99 -24.20 -2.97
C THR A 67 8.11 -23.21 -1.82
N GLY A 68 8.16 -21.90 -2.14
CA GLY A 68 8.37 -20.80 -1.20
C GLY A 68 9.84 -20.43 -1.02
N ILE A 69 10.78 -21.04 -1.79
CA ILE A 69 12.22 -20.73 -1.69
C ILE A 69 12.51 -19.31 -2.17
N ALA A 70 11.94 -18.86 -3.27
CA ALA A 70 12.15 -17.50 -3.78
C ALA A 70 11.79 -16.43 -2.73
N HIS A 71 10.61 -16.54 -2.13
CA HIS A 71 10.15 -15.65 -1.08
C HIS A 71 10.98 -15.77 0.20
N TYR A 72 11.30 -16.98 0.64
CA TYR A 72 12.11 -17.16 1.83
C TYR A 72 13.55 -16.64 1.62
N LEU A 73 14.11 -16.78 0.40
CA LEU A 73 15.41 -16.20 0.03
C LEU A 73 15.38 -14.67 0.11
N GLU A 74 14.29 -14.04 -0.28
CA GLU A 74 14.09 -12.61 -0.12
C GLU A 74 14.33 -12.17 1.33
N HIS A 75 13.72 -12.84 2.31
CA HIS A 75 13.89 -12.56 3.74
C HIS A 75 15.35 -12.71 4.20
N VAL A 76 16.00 -13.82 3.86
CA VAL A 76 17.35 -14.10 4.36
C VAL A 76 18.43 -13.24 3.71
N LEU A 77 18.16 -12.61 2.55
CA LEU A 77 19.07 -11.65 1.92
C LEU A 77 19.17 -10.30 2.68
N PHE A 78 18.32 -10.06 3.67
CA PHE A 78 18.48 -8.96 4.62
C PHE A 78 19.47 -9.29 5.76
N LYS A 79 19.92 -10.53 5.89
CA LYS A 79 20.76 -10.96 7.01
C LYS A 79 22.26 -10.75 6.77
N GLY A 80 22.64 -10.22 5.59
CA GLY A 80 23.98 -9.78 5.24
C GLY A 80 24.81 -10.85 4.50
N THR A 81 26.14 -10.67 4.52
CA THR A 81 27.12 -11.39 3.72
C THR A 81 28.21 -12.02 4.60
N GLN A 82 29.28 -12.50 4.00
CA GLN A 82 30.46 -12.95 4.75
C GLN A 82 31.15 -11.82 5.54
N GLU A 83 30.98 -10.55 5.11
CA GLU A 83 31.60 -9.39 5.76
C GLU A 83 30.59 -8.51 6.51
N LEU A 84 29.34 -8.46 6.06
CA LEU A 84 28.25 -7.68 6.64
C LEU A 84 27.34 -8.57 7.50
N GLY A 85 26.95 -8.14 8.69
CA GLY A 85 26.02 -8.87 9.55
C GLY A 85 26.69 -9.91 10.45
N THR A 86 28.01 -9.87 10.60
CA THR A 86 28.78 -10.77 11.47
C THR A 86 29.97 -10.07 12.11
N THR A 87 30.36 -10.53 13.31
CA THR A 87 31.59 -10.09 13.98
C THR A 87 32.79 -10.95 13.60
N ASP A 88 32.57 -12.22 13.22
CA ASP A 88 33.59 -13.19 12.81
C ASP A 88 32.95 -14.33 11.99
N TYR A 89 33.01 -14.21 10.67
CA TYR A 89 32.42 -15.19 9.75
C TYR A 89 33.09 -16.57 9.83
N GLU A 90 34.42 -16.64 9.98
CA GLU A 90 35.11 -17.94 10.02
C GLU A 90 34.68 -18.78 11.22
N SER A 91 34.48 -18.19 12.37
CA SER A 91 33.94 -18.86 13.55
C SER A 91 32.44 -19.17 13.40
N GLU A 92 31.65 -18.27 12.80
CA GLU A 92 30.21 -18.46 12.53
C GLU A 92 29.95 -19.61 11.56
N ARG A 93 30.74 -19.70 10.48
CA ARG A 93 30.60 -20.70 9.40
C ARG A 93 30.53 -22.12 9.88
N VAL A 94 31.32 -22.49 10.89
CA VAL A 94 31.36 -23.87 11.46
C VAL A 94 29.97 -24.30 11.98
N TYR A 95 29.25 -23.36 12.61
CA TYR A 95 27.91 -23.62 13.11
C TYR A 95 26.87 -23.61 11.99
N LEU A 96 26.98 -22.68 11.02
CA LEU A 96 26.08 -22.59 9.85
C LEU A 96 26.14 -23.85 8.98
N ASP A 97 27.35 -24.41 8.75
CA ASP A 97 27.55 -25.66 8.03
C ASP A 97 26.88 -26.84 8.79
N SER A 98 26.95 -26.84 10.12
CA SER A 98 26.31 -27.85 10.95
C SER A 98 24.77 -27.73 10.88
N ILE A 99 24.22 -26.54 10.92
CA ILE A 99 22.79 -26.26 10.76
C ILE A 99 22.29 -26.75 9.40
N SER A 100 23.02 -26.44 8.31
CA SER A 100 22.69 -26.90 6.97
C SER A 100 22.58 -28.42 6.88
N LYS A 101 23.57 -29.17 7.44
CA LYS A 101 23.56 -30.65 7.49
C LYS A 101 22.39 -31.19 8.30
N LEU A 102 21.99 -30.51 9.37
CA LEU A 102 20.84 -30.91 10.19
C LEU A 102 19.51 -30.71 9.48
N TYR A 103 19.33 -29.62 8.71
CA TYR A 103 18.14 -29.42 7.87
C TYR A 103 18.02 -30.49 6.78
N GLU A 104 19.14 -30.88 6.13
CA GLU A 104 19.14 -31.97 5.16
C GLU A 104 18.79 -33.32 5.82
N LYS A 105 19.19 -33.53 7.09
CA LYS A 105 18.78 -34.72 7.86
C LYS A 105 17.29 -34.64 8.24
N LEU A 106 16.80 -33.46 8.63
CA LEU A 106 15.40 -33.25 9.01
C LEU A 106 14.47 -33.58 7.84
N SER A 107 14.81 -33.11 6.63
CA SER A 107 14.00 -33.32 5.41
C SER A 107 13.83 -34.79 5.03
N LYS A 108 14.81 -35.65 5.41
CA LYS A 108 14.80 -37.10 5.17
C LYS A 108 14.22 -37.92 6.31
N THR A 109 13.76 -37.28 7.38
CA THR A 109 13.28 -37.94 8.61
C THR A 109 11.76 -37.79 8.72
N SER A 110 11.04 -38.95 8.75
CA SER A 110 9.58 -38.98 8.84
C SER A 110 9.03 -39.20 10.25
N LEU A 111 9.82 -39.82 11.15
CA LEU A 111 9.41 -40.12 12.53
C LEU A 111 9.42 -38.83 13.38
N GLU A 112 8.28 -38.45 13.92
CA GLU A 112 8.08 -37.19 14.66
C GLU A 112 9.02 -37.00 15.86
N GLU A 113 9.25 -38.05 16.65
CA GLU A 113 10.21 -38.02 17.78
C GLU A 113 11.64 -37.70 17.31
N LYS A 114 12.07 -38.29 16.17
CA LYS A 114 13.39 -38.01 15.59
C LYS A 114 13.46 -36.62 14.99
N ARG A 115 12.38 -36.15 14.36
CA ARG A 115 12.27 -34.80 13.87
C ARG A 115 12.41 -33.77 14.99
N SER A 116 11.64 -33.94 16.07
CA SER A 116 11.73 -33.10 17.27
C SER A 116 13.14 -33.05 17.87
N ALA A 117 13.84 -34.20 17.93
CA ALA A 117 15.22 -34.23 18.41
C ALA A 117 16.19 -33.45 17.50
N ILE A 118 16.03 -33.55 16.16
CA ILE A 118 16.86 -32.80 15.20
C ILE A 118 16.54 -31.29 15.30
N GLN A 119 15.29 -30.92 15.44
CA GLN A 119 14.88 -29.50 15.59
C GLN A 119 15.46 -28.87 16.88
N LYS A 120 15.47 -29.61 17.99
CA LYS A 120 16.12 -29.15 19.24
C LYS A 120 17.63 -28.95 19.04
N GLU A 121 18.29 -29.84 18.28
CA GLU A 121 19.71 -29.70 17.99
C GLU A 121 19.99 -28.52 17.04
N ILE A 122 19.15 -28.31 16.01
CA ILE A 122 19.21 -27.12 15.14
C ILE A 122 19.13 -25.88 16.03
N ASN A 123 18.12 -25.78 16.90
CA ASN A 123 17.96 -24.64 17.80
C ASN A 123 19.19 -24.41 18.69
N ARG A 124 19.74 -25.47 19.29
CA ARG A 124 20.94 -25.40 20.13
C ARG A 124 22.17 -24.86 19.40
N ILE A 125 22.36 -25.25 18.13
CA ILE A 125 23.49 -24.78 17.31
C ILE A 125 23.20 -23.37 16.79
N SER A 126 21.95 -23.04 16.43
CA SER A 126 21.56 -21.70 16.02
C SER A 126 21.81 -20.64 17.10
N ILE A 127 21.58 -20.97 18.38
CA ILE A 127 21.94 -20.13 19.53
C ILE A 127 23.45 -19.87 19.60
N LYS A 128 24.29 -20.83 19.22
CA LYS A 128 25.76 -20.64 19.19
C LYS A 128 26.16 -19.76 18.00
N ALA A 129 25.58 -19.99 16.82
CA ALA A 129 25.84 -19.19 15.63
C ALA A 129 25.42 -17.72 15.86
N SER A 130 24.29 -17.49 16.53
CA SER A 130 23.75 -16.13 16.75
C SER A 130 24.66 -15.23 17.61
N GLN A 131 25.62 -15.79 18.35
CA GLN A 131 26.61 -15.00 19.10
C GLN A 131 27.54 -14.20 18.19
N TYR A 132 27.72 -14.61 16.94
CA TYR A 132 28.53 -13.92 15.94
C TYR A 132 27.68 -13.00 15.07
N ALA A 133 26.37 -13.25 14.96
CA ALA A 133 25.47 -12.51 14.11
C ALA A 133 25.20 -11.09 14.63
N ILE A 134 25.19 -10.11 13.71
CA ILE A 134 24.74 -8.74 13.93
C ILE A 134 23.41 -8.60 13.20
N PRO A 135 22.25 -8.73 13.90
CA PRO A 135 20.97 -8.75 13.24
C PRO A 135 20.61 -7.39 12.62
N ASN A 136 20.04 -7.45 11.44
CA ASN A 136 19.53 -6.28 10.69
C ASN A 136 20.57 -5.17 10.47
N GLU A 137 21.86 -5.52 10.34
CA GLU A 137 22.91 -4.52 10.12
C GLU A 137 22.75 -3.81 8.77
N LEU A 138 22.26 -4.51 7.74
CA LEU A 138 21.92 -3.90 6.45
C LEU A 138 20.86 -2.78 6.61
N ASP A 139 19.77 -3.07 7.30
CA ASP A 139 18.70 -2.10 7.57
C ASP A 139 19.22 -0.92 8.41
N LYS A 140 20.02 -1.18 9.44
CA LYS A 140 20.66 -0.13 10.25
C LYS A 140 21.50 0.84 9.42
N LEU A 141 22.30 0.32 8.49
CA LEU A 141 23.16 1.15 7.63
C LEU A 141 22.33 1.96 6.64
N LEU A 142 21.33 1.35 6.00
CA LEU A 142 20.42 2.06 5.11
C LEU A 142 19.66 3.17 5.85
N LYS A 143 19.16 2.90 7.07
CA LYS A 143 18.53 3.91 7.93
C LYS A 143 19.49 5.03 8.34
N GLN A 144 20.72 4.69 8.71
CA GLN A 144 21.75 5.68 9.06
C GLN A 144 22.05 6.63 7.91
N MET A 145 21.91 6.16 6.67
CA MET A 145 22.02 6.98 5.45
C MET A 145 20.72 7.76 5.11
N GLY A 146 19.69 7.71 5.96
CA GLY A 146 18.39 8.37 5.73
C GLY A 146 17.44 7.57 4.82
N GLY A 147 17.70 6.28 4.61
CA GLY A 147 16.84 5.39 3.82
C GLY A 147 15.44 5.24 4.42
N LEU A 148 14.42 5.35 3.57
CA LEU A 148 13.01 5.17 3.89
C LEU A 148 12.44 4.02 3.04
N ASP A 149 11.33 3.45 3.49
CA ASP A 149 10.57 2.41 2.77
C ASP A 149 11.44 1.21 2.34
N ILE A 150 12.41 0.83 3.21
CA ILE A 150 13.32 -0.28 2.95
C ILE A 150 12.51 -1.58 2.96
N ASN A 151 12.38 -2.20 1.78
CA ASN A 151 11.56 -3.39 1.62
C ASN A 151 12.01 -4.23 0.42
N ALA A 152 11.30 -5.34 0.20
CA ALA A 152 11.40 -6.20 -0.96
C ALA A 152 10.04 -6.84 -1.23
N PHE A 153 9.85 -7.40 -2.40
CA PHE A 153 8.74 -8.29 -2.70
C PHE A 153 9.16 -9.40 -3.67
N THR A 154 8.46 -10.50 -3.57
CA THR A 154 8.54 -11.62 -4.51
C THR A 154 7.15 -11.88 -5.08
N ASN A 155 7.06 -11.94 -6.41
CA ASN A 155 5.88 -12.42 -7.11
C ASN A 155 6.18 -13.75 -7.83
N GLU A 156 5.32 -14.16 -8.74
CA GLU A 156 5.50 -15.39 -9.50
C GLU A 156 6.71 -15.35 -10.42
N ASP A 157 7.07 -14.18 -10.98
CA ASP A 157 8.06 -14.02 -12.04
C ASP A 157 9.39 -13.45 -11.58
N TYR A 158 9.39 -12.57 -10.57
CA TYR A 158 10.60 -11.89 -10.14
C TYR A 158 10.60 -11.51 -8.65
N THR A 159 11.79 -11.18 -8.16
CA THR A 159 12.01 -10.63 -6.82
C THR A 159 12.67 -9.26 -6.95
N ALA A 160 12.18 -8.25 -6.22
CA ALA A 160 12.71 -6.90 -6.22
C ALA A 160 13.05 -6.41 -4.81
N TYR A 161 14.17 -5.69 -4.69
CA TYR A 161 14.68 -5.06 -3.45
C TYR A 161 14.78 -3.57 -3.68
N TYR A 162 14.19 -2.76 -2.81
CA TYR A 162 14.07 -1.34 -3.04
C TYR A 162 14.05 -0.50 -1.78
N ASN A 163 14.35 0.76 -1.94
CA ASN A 163 14.06 1.81 -0.96
C ASN A 163 14.26 3.21 -1.57
N SER A 164 13.72 4.21 -0.87
CA SER A 164 13.99 5.62 -1.09
C SER A 164 15.19 6.06 -0.23
N PHE A 165 16.05 6.96 -0.73
CA PHE A 165 17.22 7.46 -0.01
C PHE A 165 17.62 8.87 -0.48
N PRO A 166 18.38 9.63 0.38
CA PRO A 166 18.88 10.96 0.03
C PRO A 166 19.88 10.96 -1.14
N PRO A 167 19.82 11.96 -2.03
CA PRO A 167 20.72 12.06 -3.20
C PRO A 167 22.20 12.03 -2.85
N ASN A 168 22.60 12.64 -1.73
CA ASN A 168 24.00 12.66 -1.28
C ASN A 168 24.55 11.30 -0.85
N GLN A 169 23.69 10.30 -0.64
CA GLN A 169 24.08 8.96 -0.18
C GLN A 169 24.20 7.95 -1.32
N ILE A 170 24.09 8.37 -2.59
CA ILE A 170 24.02 7.45 -3.73
C ILE A 170 25.27 6.58 -3.84
N ASN A 171 26.45 7.10 -3.56
CA ASN A 171 27.71 6.34 -3.59
C ASN A 171 27.74 5.21 -2.54
N ARG A 172 27.29 5.49 -1.31
CA ARG A 172 27.15 4.48 -0.24
C ARG A 172 26.06 3.47 -0.56
N TRP A 173 24.94 3.94 -1.11
CA TRP A 173 23.81 3.08 -1.48
C TRP A 173 24.23 2.08 -2.57
N LEU A 174 24.91 2.52 -3.61
CA LEU A 174 25.42 1.65 -4.67
C LEU A 174 26.40 0.59 -4.12
N GLU A 175 27.28 0.97 -3.21
CA GLU A 175 28.23 0.04 -2.59
C GLU A 175 27.52 -1.03 -1.76
N ILE A 176 26.59 -0.67 -0.84
CA ILE A 176 25.91 -1.65 0.01
C ILE A 176 24.92 -2.51 -0.76
N TYR A 177 24.20 -1.96 -1.77
CA TYR A 177 23.28 -2.73 -2.58
C TYR A 177 23.98 -3.71 -3.51
N SER A 178 25.13 -3.36 -4.10
CA SER A 178 25.93 -4.33 -4.86
C SER A 178 26.52 -5.41 -3.97
N HIS A 179 26.97 -5.04 -2.76
CA HIS A 179 27.60 -5.97 -1.82
C HIS A 179 26.64 -7.05 -1.31
N ARG A 180 25.35 -6.70 -1.06
CA ARG A 180 24.36 -7.68 -0.54
C ARG A 180 24.14 -8.90 -1.43
N PHE A 181 24.43 -8.80 -2.74
CA PHE A 181 24.32 -9.88 -3.73
C PHE A 181 25.63 -10.60 -4.04
N GLN A 182 26.74 -10.24 -3.42
CA GLN A 182 28.04 -10.85 -3.72
C GLN A 182 28.24 -12.16 -2.94
N ASN A 183 28.21 -12.30 -1.74
CA ASN A 183 28.42 -13.53 -0.97
C ASN A 183 27.46 -13.60 0.22
N PRO A 184 26.14 -13.72 0.00
CA PRO A 184 25.17 -13.73 1.07
C PRO A 184 25.35 -14.92 1.99
N VAL A 185 25.03 -14.70 3.27
CA VAL A 185 25.05 -15.74 4.30
C VAL A 185 23.67 -15.82 4.93
N PHE A 186 23.04 -16.98 4.84
CA PHE A 186 21.68 -17.23 5.34
C PHE A 186 21.70 -17.52 6.84
N ARG A 187 22.08 -16.53 7.62
CA ARG A 187 22.11 -16.60 9.10
C ARG A 187 20.73 -16.33 9.69
N LEU A 188 20.53 -16.70 10.94
CA LEU A 188 19.25 -16.59 11.66
C LEU A 188 18.09 -17.30 10.93
N PHE A 189 18.41 -18.30 10.13
CA PHE A 189 17.49 -19.04 9.27
C PHE A 189 16.26 -19.57 10.02
N GLN A 190 16.45 -20.14 11.21
CA GLN A 190 15.34 -20.67 12.02
C GLN A 190 14.35 -19.58 12.42
N SER A 191 14.83 -18.38 12.76
CA SER A 191 13.99 -17.23 13.12
C SER A 191 13.14 -16.79 11.95
N GLU A 192 13.76 -16.65 10.76
CA GLU A 192 13.04 -16.25 9.55
C GLU A 192 12.03 -17.31 9.10
N LEU A 193 12.32 -18.60 9.29
CA LEU A 193 11.36 -19.67 8.99
C LEU A 193 10.07 -19.50 9.80
N GLU A 194 10.18 -19.17 11.08
CA GLU A 194 9.01 -18.95 11.92
C GLU A 194 8.23 -17.68 11.53
N THR A 195 8.94 -16.67 11.00
CA THR A 195 8.33 -15.47 10.41
C THR A 195 7.50 -15.83 9.17
N VAL A 196 8.07 -16.58 8.22
CA VAL A 196 7.36 -17.08 7.03
C VAL A 196 6.16 -17.96 7.41
N TYR A 197 6.23 -18.72 8.50
CA TYR A 197 5.09 -19.46 9.04
C TYR A 197 3.95 -18.52 9.47
N GLU A 198 4.27 -17.39 10.10
CA GLU A 198 3.26 -16.41 10.48
C GLU A 198 2.61 -15.75 9.25
N GLU A 199 3.39 -15.42 8.23
CA GLU A 199 2.86 -14.89 6.97
C GLU A 199 1.89 -15.87 6.31
N LYS A 200 2.25 -17.16 6.25
CA LYS A 200 1.33 -18.17 5.71
C LYS A 200 0.06 -18.30 6.56
N ASN A 201 0.17 -18.20 7.88
CA ASN A 201 -1.00 -18.22 8.77
C ASN A 201 -1.90 -17.00 8.54
N ILE A 202 -1.33 -15.81 8.31
CA ILE A 202 -2.07 -14.58 7.99
C ILE A 202 -2.80 -14.73 6.66
N SER A 203 -2.11 -15.18 5.61
CA SER A 203 -2.69 -15.44 4.29
C SER A 203 -3.89 -16.41 4.37
N MET A 204 -3.75 -17.49 5.14
CA MET A 204 -4.85 -18.44 5.35
C MET A 204 -6.05 -17.85 6.14
N ASP A 205 -5.86 -16.73 6.87
CA ASP A 205 -6.95 -16.04 7.56
C ASP A 205 -7.75 -15.12 6.62
N ASP A 206 -7.20 -14.73 5.46
CA ASP A 206 -7.89 -13.91 4.47
C ASP A 206 -8.78 -14.75 3.53
N PRO A 207 -10.10 -14.50 3.50
CA PRO A 207 -11.01 -15.22 2.60
C PRO A 207 -10.75 -14.97 1.11
N PHE A 208 -10.25 -13.78 0.74
CA PHE A 208 -10.01 -13.42 -0.66
C PHE A 208 -8.73 -14.07 -1.20
N GLU A 209 -7.67 -14.15 -0.38
CA GLU A 209 -6.47 -14.92 -0.71
C GLU A 209 -6.79 -16.40 -0.97
N ASN A 210 -7.66 -16.98 -0.14
CA ASN A 210 -8.11 -18.36 -0.36
C ASN A 210 -8.89 -18.54 -1.67
N VAL A 211 -9.67 -17.54 -2.10
CA VAL A 211 -10.36 -17.55 -3.40
C VAL A 211 -9.33 -17.44 -4.53
N PHE A 212 -8.38 -16.52 -4.42
CA PHE A 212 -7.34 -16.30 -5.43
C PHE A 212 -6.49 -17.56 -5.66
N GLU A 213 -5.96 -18.17 -4.59
CA GLU A 213 -5.18 -19.41 -4.67
C GLU A 213 -6.01 -20.55 -5.34
N GLU A 214 -7.29 -20.69 -4.98
CA GLU A 214 -8.13 -21.75 -5.53
C GLU A 214 -8.50 -21.49 -7.00
N VAL A 215 -8.73 -20.22 -7.38
CA VAL A 215 -8.95 -19.81 -8.79
C VAL A 215 -7.68 -20.08 -9.61
N ALA A 216 -6.53 -19.60 -9.17
CA ALA A 216 -5.25 -19.78 -9.86
C ALA A 216 -4.94 -21.27 -10.12
N LYS A 217 -5.20 -22.14 -9.14
CA LYS A 217 -5.03 -23.58 -9.24
C LYS A 217 -5.86 -24.23 -10.35
N HIS A 218 -7.07 -23.74 -10.60
CA HIS A 218 -7.95 -24.25 -11.64
C HIS A 218 -7.69 -23.58 -13.00
N VAL A 219 -7.19 -22.35 -13.00
CA VAL A 219 -6.73 -21.64 -14.20
C VAL A 219 -5.46 -22.27 -14.74
N TYR A 220 -4.44 -22.42 -13.89
CA TYR A 220 -3.14 -22.95 -14.28
C TYR A 220 -2.96 -24.38 -13.76
N LYS A 221 -3.54 -25.34 -14.50
CA LYS A 221 -3.56 -26.77 -14.10
C LYS A 221 -2.19 -27.43 -14.13
N LYS A 222 -1.25 -26.91 -14.92
CA LYS A 222 0.10 -27.47 -15.13
C LYS A 222 1.21 -26.49 -14.80
N HIS A 223 0.98 -25.20 -15.08
CA HIS A 223 1.96 -24.14 -14.87
C HIS A 223 2.16 -23.86 -13.37
N PRO A 224 3.39 -23.53 -12.94
CA PRO A 224 3.68 -23.15 -11.56
C PRO A 224 2.76 -22.06 -10.98
N TYR A 225 2.30 -21.09 -11.77
CA TYR A 225 1.37 -20.04 -11.32
C TYR A 225 0.13 -20.54 -10.56
N GLY A 226 -0.35 -21.75 -10.86
CA GLY A 226 -1.46 -22.35 -10.13
C GLY A 226 -1.06 -23.54 -9.24
N GLN A 227 0.13 -24.08 -9.44
CA GLN A 227 0.59 -25.28 -8.73
C GLN A 227 1.55 -25.00 -7.59
N GLN A 228 2.13 -23.79 -7.56
CA GLN A 228 3.06 -23.32 -6.53
C GLN A 228 2.55 -21.96 -6.05
N THR A 229 2.43 -21.78 -4.76
CA THR A 229 2.15 -20.45 -4.19
C THR A 229 3.46 -19.77 -3.83
N VAL A 230 3.56 -18.46 -3.97
CA VAL A 230 4.76 -17.67 -3.63
C VAL A 230 5.18 -17.92 -2.18
N LEU A 231 4.23 -17.96 -1.25
CA LEU A 231 4.48 -18.29 0.16
C LEU A 231 4.87 -19.77 0.39
N GLY A 232 4.72 -20.63 -0.61
CA GLY A 232 5.00 -22.06 -0.50
C GLY A 232 3.90 -22.89 0.15
N LYS A 233 4.01 -24.21 -0.05
CA LYS A 233 3.11 -25.18 0.57
C LYS A 233 3.53 -25.44 2.02
N VAL A 234 2.57 -25.66 2.91
CA VAL A 234 2.79 -25.94 4.34
C VAL A 234 3.77 -27.09 4.55
N GLU A 235 3.66 -28.16 3.77
CA GLU A 235 4.54 -29.34 3.85
C GLU A 235 6.00 -29.03 3.49
N HIS A 236 6.22 -28.11 2.51
CA HIS A 236 7.56 -27.70 2.08
C HIS A 236 8.17 -26.72 3.10
N LEU A 237 7.39 -25.81 3.65
CA LEU A 237 7.84 -24.94 4.72
C LEU A 237 8.27 -25.73 5.98
N LYS A 238 7.58 -26.85 6.30
CA LYS A 238 7.98 -27.75 7.38
C LYS A 238 9.31 -28.48 7.11
N ASN A 239 9.79 -28.51 5.86
CA ASN A 239 10.99 -29.20 5.42
C ASN A 239 11.92 -28.30 4.61
N PRO A 240 12.35 -27.15 5.13
CA PRO A 240 13.17 -26.21 4.38
C PRO A 240 14.56 -26.78 4.08
N SER A 241 15.13 -26.43 2.93
CA SER A 241 16.48 -26.83 2.52
C SER A 241 17.35 -25.61 2.24
N LEU A 242 18.34 -25.38 3.10
CA LEU A 242 19.37 -24.34 2.90
C LEU A 242 20.18 -24.61 1.61
N LYS A 243 20.46 -25.87 1.30
CA LYS A 243 21.17 -26.24 0.08
C LYS A 243 20.41 -25.76 -1.17
N LYS A 244 19.13 -26.10 -1.28
CA LYS A 244 18.30 -25.67 -2.43
C LYS A 244 18.18 -24.15 -2.53
N MET A 245 18.18 -23.45 -1.40
CA MET A 245 18.16 -22.00 -1.38
C MET A 245 19.47 -21.41 -1.90
N TYR A 246 20.64 -21.94 -1.51
CA TYR A 246 21.92 -21.56 -2.11
C TYR A 246 22.00 -21.93 -3.59
N ASP A 247 21.48 -23.09 -3.98
CA ASP A 247 21.41 -23.50 -5.38
C ASP A 247 20.54 -22.53 -6.19
N PHE A 248 19.39 -22.08 -5.67
CA PHE A 248 18.51 -21.08 -6.27
C PHE A 248 19.24 -19.72 -6.42
N PHE A 249 19.86 -19.22 -5.33
CA PHE A 249 20.63 -17.99 -5.39
C PHE A 249 21.75 -18.07 -6.42
N ASN A 250 22.53 -19.15 -6.40
CA ASN A 250 23.64 -19.34 -7.31
C ASN A 250 23.22 -19.44 -8.77
N THR A 251 22.02 -19.92 -9.05
CA THR A 251 21.46 -20.06 -10.39
C THR A 251 20.92 -18.74 -10.93
N PHE A 252 20.13 -18.01 -10.14
CA PHE A 252 19.31 -16.92 -10.65
C PHE A 252 19.85 -15.52 -10.28
N TYR A 253 20.57 -15.36 -9.17
CA TYR A 253 21.12 -14.07 -8.73
C TYR A 253 22.48 -13.82 -9.38
N VAL A 254 22.45 -13.63 -10.68
CA VAL A 254 23.61 -13.35 -11.55
C VAL A 254 23.35 -12.08 -12.34
N ALA A 255 24.40 -11.28 -12.55
CA ALA A 255 24.29 -9.92 -13.14
C ALA A 255 23.44 -9.90 -14.42
N ASN A 256 23.65 -10.87 -15.32
CA ASN A 256 22.91 -10.97 -16.58
C ASN A 256 21.45 -11.45 -16.44
N ASN A 257 20.95 -11.62 -15.22
CA ASN A 257 19.54 -11.89 -14.88
C ASN A 257 18.94 -10.79 -13.99
N MET A 258 19.64 -9.66 -13.85
CA MET A 258 19.29 -8.59 -12.91
C MET A 258 19.22 -7.24 -13.62
N VAL A 259 18.42 -6.34 -13.04
CA VAL A 259 18.34 -4.93 -13.41
C VAL A 259 18.58 -4.04 -12.20
N LEU A 260 19.33 -2.97 -12.39
CA LEU A 260 19.39 -1.82 -11.49
C LEU A 260 18.56 -0.69 -12.10
N SER A 261 17.55 -0.24 -11.39
CA SER A 261 16.70 0.88 -11.77
C SER A 261 16.80 2.00 -10.74
N LEU A 262 17.12 3.22 -11.19
CA LEU A 262 17.19 4.42 -10.34
C LEU A 262 16.30 5.53 -10.91
N SER A 263 15.48 6.15 -10.07
CA SER A 263 14.75 7.38 -10.42
C SER A 263 14.88 8.42 -9.32
N GLY A 264 15.18 9.68 -9.66
CA GLY A 264 15.29 10.76 -8.68
C GLY A 264 16.31 11.83 -8.98
N ASP A 265 16.72 12.56 -7.95
CA ASP A 265 17.62 13.72 -8.04
C ASP A 265 19.09 13.28 -8.05
N PHE A 266 19.59 12.95 -9.23
CA PHE A 266 20.99 12.61 -9.46
C PHE A 266 21.45 13.01 -10.88
N ASN A 267 22.76 13.03 -11.11
CA ASN A 267 23.36 13.20 -12.43
C ASN A 267 23.92 11.87 -12.93
N SER A 268 23.39 11.35 -14.03
CA SER A 268 23.78 10.06 -14.61
C SER A 268 25.27 10.00 -14.96
N GLU A 269 25.86 11.08 -15.46
CA GLU A 269 27.27 11.11 -15.84
C GLU A 269 28.22 10.89 -14.65
N ILE A 270 27.77 11.29 -13.44
CA ILE A 270 28.51 11.07 -12.18
C ILE A 270 28.27 9.65 -11.67
N VAL A 271 27.03 9.15 -11.81
CA VAL A 271 26.58 7.90 -11.20
C VAL A 271 27.02 6.66 -11.99
N ILE A 272 27.09 6.75 -13.33
CA ILE A 272 27.47 5.62 -14.19
C ILE A 272 28.83 5.01 -13.82
N PRO A 273 29.92 5.78 -13.63
CA PRO A 273 31.19 5.21 -13.21
C PRO A 273 31.12 4.50 -11.84
N LEU A 274 30.33 5.02 -10.89
CA LEU A 274 30.13 4.38 -9.59
C LEU A 274 29.38 3.06 -9.70
N ILE A 275 28.40 2.98 -10.61
CA ILE A 275 27.67 1.73 -10.88
C ILE A 275 28.64 0.69 -11.47
N GLU A 276 29.49 1.09 -12.42
CA GLU A 276 30.51 0.18 -12.99
C GLU A 276 31.49 -0.34 -11.93
N GLU A 277 31.92 0.54 -11.01
CA GLU A 277 32.82 0.18 -9.92
C GLU A 277 32.18 -0.78 -8.90
N THR A 278 30.89 -0.62 -8.60
CA THR A 278 30.19 -1.36 -7.58
C THR A 278 29.50 -2.61 -8.13
N PHE A 279 28.50 -2.44 -8.98
CA PHE A 279 27.71 -3.54 -9.58
C PHE A 279 28.48 -4.32 -10.65
N GLY A 280 29.52 -3.76 -11.25
CA GLY A 280 30.41 -4.48 -12.14
C GLY A 280 31.14 -5.67 -11.48
N LYS A 281 31.20 -5.71 -10.14
CA LYS A 281 31.76 -6.83 -9.35
C LYS A 281 30.83 -8.05 -9.25
N LEU A 282 29.55 -7.90 -9.61
CA LEU A 282 28.59 -9.01 -9.57
C LEU A 282 28.98 -10.08 -10.61
N ARG A 283 28.85 -11.35 -10.21
CA ARG A 283 29.12 -12.49 -11.10
C ARG A 283 28.05 -12.62 -12.19
N SER A 284 28.47 -13.02 -13.38
CA SER A 284 27.58 -13.52 -14.44
C SER A 284 27.38 -15.03 -14.31
N GLY A 285 26.32 -15.56 -14.91
CA GLY A 285 26.06 -17.00 -14.88
C GLY A 285 25.19 -17.48 -16.03
N LYS A 286 25.16 -18.80 -16.22
CA LYS A 286 24.25 -19.44 -17.16
C LYS A 286 22.90 -19.65 -16.47
N ILE A 287 21.85 -19.02 -16.99
CA ILE A 287 20.49 -19.20 -16.54
C ILE A 287 19.89 -20.41 -17.29
N PRO A 288 19.27 -21.38 -16.59
CA PRO A 288 18.60 -22.47 -17.25
C PRO A 288 17.34 -21.97 -17.97
N ASP A 289 17.06 -22.56 -19.12
CA ASP A 289 15.80 -22.32 -19.84
C ASP A 289 14.63 -22.70 -18.95
N PHE A 290 13.62 -21.83 -18.87
CA PHE A 290 12.40 -22.15 -18.14
C PHE A 290 11.59 -23.18 -18.94
N PRO A 291 11.12 -24.28 -18.30
CA PRO A 291 10.38 -25.30 -19.01
C PRO A 291 9.08 -24.78 -19.63
N GLU A 292 8.82 -25.13 -20.87
CA GLU A 292 7.56 -24.81 -21.53
C GLU A 292 6.42 -25.68 -20.94
N PHE A 293 5.39 -25.03 -20.43
CA PHE A 293 4.17 -25.65 -19.95
C PHE A 293 3.05 -25.41 -20.97
N LYS A 294 2.34 -26.45 -21.37
CA LYS A 294 1.15 -26.32 -22.24
C LYS A 294 -0.10 -26.45 -21.38
N GLU A 295 -0.71 -25.31 -21.06
CA GLU A 295 -1.99 -25.28 -20.37
C GLU A 295 -3.11 -25.78 -21.28
N GLU A 296 -4.02 -26.55 -20.71
CA GLU A 296 -5.19 -27.01 -21.40
C GLU A 296 -6.21 -25.85 -21.55
N PRO A 297 -6.82 -25.68 -22.72
CA PRO A 297 -7.92 -24.73 -22.86
C PRO A 297 -9.08 -25.17 -21.97
N PHE A 298 -9.87 -24.21 -21.49
CA PHE A 298 -11.13 -24.54 -20.83
C PHE A 298 -12.08 -25.24 -21.82
N ASN A 299 -12.88 -26.18 -21.34
CA ASN A 299 -13.86 -26.88 -22.13
C ASN A 299 -15.26 -26.31 -21.87
N LYS A 300 -15.68 -25.35 -22.69
CA LYS A 300 -16.91 -24.59 -22.44
C LYS A 300 -16.85 -23.95 -21.04
N ARG A 301 -18.02 -23.87 -20.40
CA ARG A 301 -18.14 -23.38 -19.03
C ARG A 301 -17.70 -24.45 -18.01
N GLU A 302 -16.51 -24.33 -17.44
CA GLU A 302 -16.04 -25.21 -16.35
C GLU A 302 -16.44 -24.59 -15.00
N LEU A 303 -17.33 -25.25 -14.23
CA LEU A 303 -17.82 -24.77 -12.96
C LEU A 303 -17.05 -25.38 -11.78
N VAL A 304 -16.53 -24.51 -10.91
CA VAL A 304 -15.93 -24.87 -9.62
C VAL A 304 -16.72 -24.22 -8.50
N GLU A 305 -17.16 -25.00 -7.51
CA GLU A 305 -17.92 -24.51 -6.36
C GLU A 305 -17.17 -24.78 -5.05
N LYS A 306 -17.02 -23.75 -4.24
CA LYS A 306 -16.37 -23.81 -2.93
C LYS A 306 -17.17 -23.02 -1.87
N LYS A 307 -16.73 -23.07 -0.61
CA LYS A 307 -17.29 -22.30 0.51
C LYS A 307 -16.15 -21.60 1.24
N LEU A 308 -15.69 -20.44 0.71
CA LEU A 308 -14.48 -19.75 1.16
C LEU A 308 -14.77 -18.36 1.76
N THR A 309 -15.93 -17.77 1.42
CA THR A 309 -16.22 -16.37 1.76
C THR A 309 -17.48 -16.23 2.61
N PRO A 310 -17.57 -15.21 3.47
CA PRO A 310 -18.75 -14.96 4.34
C PRO A 310 -20.00 -14.51 3.56
N ILE A 311 -19.83 -14.13 2.29
CA ILE A 311 -20.91 -13.78 1.36
C ILE A 311 -20.76 -14.59 0.08
N LYS A 312 -21.80 -14.62 -0.76
CA LYS A 312 -21.67 -15.21 -2.10
C LYS A 312 -20.76 -14.33 -2.96
N LEU A 313 -19.84 -14.97 -3.68
CA LEU A 313 -18.97 -14.34 -4.67
C LEU A 313 -18.84 -15.27 -5.87
N GLY A 314 -18.86 -14.72 -7.08
CA GLY A 314 -18.56 -15.43 -8.32
C GLY A 314 -17.41 -14.79 -9.05
N ALA A 315 -16.72 -15.58 -9.89
CA ALA A 315 -15.75 -15.07 -10.86
C ALA A 315 -15.87 -15.86 -12.16
N ILE A 316 -15.76 -15.17 -13.28
CA ILE A 316 -15.63 -15.75 -14.62
C ILE A 316 -14.22 -15.45 -15.10
N VAL A 317 -13.45 -16.48 -15.43
CA VAL A 317 -12.03 -16.32 -15.77
C VAL A 317 -11.78 -16.77 -17.21
N PHE A 318 -11.19 -15.87 -17.98
CA PHE A 318 -10.79 -16.12 -19.37
C PHE A 318 -9.27 -16.16 -19.48
N ARG A 319 -8.75 -16.87 -20.49
CA ARG A 319 -7.36 -16.68 -20.89
C ARG A 319 -7.22 -15.31 -21.55
N SER A 320 -6.19 -14.57 -21.19
CA SER A 320 -5.87 -13.25 -21.73
C SER A 320 -4.49 -13.25 -22.40
N PRO A 321 -4.10 -12.17 -23.11
CA PRO A 321 -2.72 -12.03 -23.54
C PRO A 321 -1.80 -12.04 -22.31
N ARG A 322 -0.59 -12.55 -22.47
CA ARG A 322 0.44 -12.41 -21.45
C ARG A 322 1.02 -10.99 -21.45
N GLN A 323 1.69 -10.62 -20.39
CA GLN A 323 2.40 -9.33 -20.35
C GLN A 323 3.40 -9.23 -21.51
N GLY A 324 3.45 -8.09 -22.16
CA GLY A 324 4.35 -7.81 -23.27
C GLY A 324 3.88 -8.30 -24.65
N ASP A 325 2.77 -9.06 -24.76
CA ASP A 325 2.19 -9.43 -26.05
C ASP A 325 1.64 -8.18 -26.78
N LYS A 326 1.68 -8.22 -28.11
CA LYS A 326 1.19 -7.12 -28.97
C LYS A 326 -0.28 -6.77 -28.77
N ASP A 327 -1.10 -7.71 -28.33
CA ASP A 327 -2.53 -7.50 -28.09
C ASP A 327 -2.80 -6.94 -26.68
N ASN A 328 -1.79 -6.90 -25.79
CA ASN A 328 -1.99 -6.58 -24.37
C ASN A 328 -2.63 -5.21 -24.18
N LEU A 329 -2.05 -4.18 -24.76
CA LEU A 329 -2.54 -2.81 -24.63
C LEU A 329 -3.97 -2.62 -25.16
N THR A 330 -4.28 -3.23 -26.33
CA THR A 330 -5.63 -3.19 -26.89
C THR A 330 -6.63 -3.99 -26.04
N PHE A 331 -6.16 -5.08 -25.40
CA PHE A 331 -6.96 -5.85 -24.47
C PHE A 331 -7.21 -5.10 -23.16
N GLU A 332 -6.23 -4.36 -22.64
CA GLU A 332 -6.44 -3.43 -21.52
C GLU A 332 -7.54 -2.40 -21.83
N MET A 333 -7.56 -1.83 -23.05
CA MET A 333 -8.63 -0.91 -23.46
C MET A 333 -10.01 -1.61 -23.54
N ALA A 334 -10.04 -2.90 -23.89
CA ALA A 334 -11.27 -3.69 -23.82
C ALA A 334 -11.71 -3.94 -22.38
N LEU A 335 -10.78 -4.17 -21.46
CA LEU A 335 -11.05 -4.29 -20.03
C LEU A 335 -11.56 -2.97 -19.44
N GLU A 336 -10.96 -1.82 -19.81
CA GLU A 336 -11.42 -0.48 -19.42
C GLU A 336 -12.86 -0.19 -19.91
N THR A 337 -13.27 -0.76 -21.05
CA THR A 337 -14.67 -0.68 -21.52
C THR A 337 -15.62 -1.47 -20.62
N LEU A 338 -15.17 -2.56 -20.02
CA LEU A 338 -15.95 -3.32 -19.05
C LEU A 338 -15.96 -2.66 -17.67
N TYR A 339 -14.80 -2.25 -17.18
CA TYR A 339 -14.64 -1.66 -15.85
C TYR A 339 -13.48 -0.68 -15.84
N ASN A 340 -13.72 0.55 -15.42
CA ASN A 340 -12.69 1.58 -15.30
C ASN A 340 -12.84 2.38 -14.01
N TYR A 341 -11.77 3.09 -13.66
CA TYR A 341 -11.71 3.91 -12.45
C TYR A 341 -12.66 5.12 -12.50
N GLU A 342 -12.97 5.61 -13.70
CA GLU A 342 -13.94 6.68 -13.94
C GLU A 342 -15.39 6.23 -13.75
N GLU A 343 -15.61 4.97 -13.43
CA GLU A 343 -16.92 4.35 -13.19
C GLU A 343 -17.89 4.43 -14.38
N THR A 344 -17.37 4.43 -15.61
CA THR A 344 -18.18 4.48 -16.83
C THR A 344 -18.32 3.14 -17.56
N GLY A 345 -17.56 2.12 -17.14
CA GLY A 345 -17.58 0.77 -17.72
C GLY A 345 -18.91 0.05 -17.54
N TYR A 346 -19.14 -0.98 -18.33
CA TYR A 346 -20.39 -1.75 -18.30
C TYR A 346 -20.66 -2.43 -16.96
N LEU A 347 -19.61 -2.90 -16.27
CA LEU A 347 -19.74 -3.53 -14.95
C LEU A 347 -20.04 -2.48 -13.87
N ASN A 348 -19.42 -1.29 -13.97
CA ASN A 348 -19.74 -0.17 -13.09
C ASN A 348 -21.22 0.19 -13.18
N LYS A 349 -21.79 0.23 -14.40
CA LYS A 349 -23.24 0.48 -14.63
C LYS A 349 -24.15 -0.57 -13.99
N LEU A 350 -23.74 -1.86 -13.92
CA LEU A 350 -24.52 -2.88 -13.19
C LEU A 350 -24.66 -2.58 -11.71
N ARG A 351 -23.61 -2.04 -11.08
CA ARG A 351 -23.66 -1.58 -9.69
C ARG A 351 -24.53 -0.33 -9.57
N ASP A 352 -24.29 0.67 -10.40
CA ASP A 352 -25.01 1.94 -10.37
C ASP A 352 -26.52 1.74 -10.59
N ASP A 353 -26.92 0.81 -11.47
CA ASP A 353 -28.30 0.38 -11.68
C ASP A 353 -28.88 -0.50 -10.53
N GLY A 354 -28.04 -0.86 -9.58
CA GLY A 354 -28.43 -1.75 -8.49
C GLY A 354 -28.79 -3.16 -8.97
N LYS A 355 -28.26 -3.62 -10.11
CA LYS A 355 -28.46 -5.00 -10.64
C LYS A 355 -27.58 -6.02 -9.92
N LEU A 356 -26.39 -5.62 -9.51
CA LEU A 356 -25.46 -6.35 -8.65
C LEU A 356 -25.07 -5.51 -7.44
N MET A 357 -24.51 -6.14 -6.41
CA MET A 357 -23.90 -5.46 -5.29
C MET A 357 -22.56 -4.86 -5.71
N GLU A 358 -21.74 -5.64 -6.40
CA GLU A 358 -20.44 -5.25 -6.91
C GLU A 358 -20.07 -6.10 -8.11
N ALA A 359 -19.31 -5.54 -9.05
CA ALA A 359 -18.63 -6.27 -10.13
C ALA A 359 -17.36 -5.50 -10.50
N GLY A 360 -16.32 -6.25 -10.89
CA GLY A 360 -15.06 -5.66 -11.29
C GLY A 360 -14.14 -6.67 -11.93
N LEU A 361 -12.90 -6.25 -12.17
CA LEU A 361 -11.89 -7.05 -12.84
C LEU A 361 -10.68 -7.23 -11.90
N PHE A 362 -10.02 -8.37 -12.04
CA PHE A 362 -8.62 -8.50 -11.64
C PHE A 362 -7.87 -9.32 -12.68
N GLU A 363 -6.69 -8.86 -12.99
CA GLU A 363 -5.82 -9.56 -13.92
C GLU A 363 -4.93 -10.54 -13.17
N ILE A 364 -4.81 -11.73 -13.71
CA ILE A 364 -3.78 -12.70 -13.33
C ILE A 364 -2.78 -12.68 -14.49
N GLY A 365 -2.29 -11.46 -14.79
CA GLY A 365 -1.39 -11.19 -15.90
C GLY A 365 0.04 -11.44 -15.47
N ASN A 366 0.70 -12.41 -16.12
CA ASN A 366 2.07 -12.80 -15.86
C ASN A 366 2.85 -12.92 -17.16
N ILE A 367 4.19 -13.05 -17.06
CA ILE A 367 5.10 -13.09 -18.21
C ILE A 367 4.84 -14.30 -19.11
N ASP A 368 4.54 -15.46 -18.54
CA ASP A 368 4.40 -16.69 -19.33
C ASP A 368 2.96 -16.92 -19.85
N TYR A 369 1.97 -16.56 -19.05
CA TYR A 369 0.55 -16.72 -19.34
C TYR A 369 -0.26 -15.57 -18.74
N GLY A 370 -1.33 -15.16 -19.42
CA GLY A 370 -2.32 -14.23 -18.91
C GLY A 370 -3.66 -14.90 -18.63
N ALA A 371 -4.35 -14.42 -17.61
CA ALA A 371 -5.75 -14.67 -17.35
C ALA A 371 -6.41 -13.44 -16.74
N THR A 372 -7.67 -13.20 -17.08
CA THR A 372 -8.47 -12.11 -16.54
C THR A 372 -9.71 -12.68 -15.88
N ALA A 373 -9.94 -12.28 -14.64
CA ALA A 373 -11.12 -12.64 -13.87
C ALA A 373 -12.09 -11.48 -13.78
N VAL A 374 -13.34 -11.71 -14.14
CA VAL A 374 -14.47 -10.82 -13.89
C VAL A 374 -15.17 -11.33 -12.64
N TYR A 375 -14.97 -10.65 -11.51
CA TYR A 375 -15.63 -11.01 -10.27
C TYR A 375 -16.97 -10.29 -10.11
N PHE A 376 -17.89 -10.91 -9.36
CA PHE A 376 -19.18 -10.32 -9.05
C PHE A 376 -19.73 -10.76 -7.70
N ILE A 377 -20.40 -9.84 -7.03
CA ILE A 377 -21.12 -10.07 -5.77
C ILE A 377 -22.61 -9.86 -6.03
N PRO A 378 -23.43 -10.92 -5.98
CA PRO A 378 -24.87 -10.80 -6.17
C PRO A 378 -25.52 -10.04 -5.00
N LYS A 379 -26.71 -9.49 -5.21
CA LYS A 379 -27.53 -8.93 -4.13
C LYS A 379 -27.67 -9.93 -2.97
N LEU A 380 -27.57 -9.46 -1.75
CA LEU A 380 -27.62 -10.34 -0.57
C LEU A 380 -28.94 -11.13 -0.47
N ILE A 381 -30.04 -10.54 -0.94
CA ILE A 381 -31.37 -11.11 -0.84
C ILE A 381 -31.89 -11.45 -2.24
N GLY A 382 -32.21 -12.72 -2.42
CA GLY A 382 -32.98 -13.23 -3.57
C GLY A 382 -32.19 -13.51 -4.84
N GLN A 383 -30.97 -12.96 -5.03
CA GLN A 383 -30.20 -13.20 -6.26
C GLN A 383 -29.32 -14.45 -6.13
N LYS A 384 -29.36 -15.30 -7.13
CA LYS A 384 -28.51 -16.48 -7.27
C LYS A 384 -27.23 -16.13 -8.01
N LEU A 385 -26.17 -16.94 -7.85
CA LEU A 385 -24.88 -16.76 -8.53
C LEU A 385 -25.01 -16.92 -10.04
N ASP A 386 -25.82 -17.88 -10.51
CA ASP A 386 -26.06 -18.09 -11.95
C ASP A 386 -26.77 -16.91 -12.62
N ALA A 387 -27.72 -16.28 -11.93
CA ALA A 387 -28.40 -15.09 -12.42
C ALA A 387 -27.44 -13.87 -12.48
N ALA A 388 -26.50 -13.77 -11.55
CA ALA A 388 -25.48 -12.72 -11.55
C ALA A 388 -24.42 -12.97 -12.65
N GLU A 389 -23.98 -14.22 -12.84
CA GLU A 389 -23.10 -14.62 -13.94
C GLU A 389 -23.66 -14.22 -15.30
N ASN A 390 -24.96 -14.48 -15.54
CA ASN A 390 -25.63 -14.10 -16.79
C ASN A 390 -25.58 -12.59 -17.06
N LEU A 391 -25.71 -11.76 -16.01
CA LEU A 391 -25.58 -10.29 -16.15
C LEU A 391 -24.18 -9.89 -16.60
N ILE A 392 -23.14 -10.56 -16.09
CA ILE A 392 -21.75 -10.31 -16.49
C ILE A 392 -21.53 -10.74 -17.96
N LEU A 393 -21.98 -11.96 -18.33
CA LEU A 393 -21.84 -12.45 -19.70
C LEU A 393 -22.57 -11.57 -20.71
N GLU A 394 -23.73 -11.01 -20.34
CA GLU A 394 -24.43 -10.02 -21.16
C GLU A 394 -23.57 -8.77 -21.44
N GLN A 395 -22.84 -8.26 -20.43
CA GLN A 395 -21.97 -7.09 -20.64
C GLN A 395 -20.76 -7.43 -21.54
N ILE A 396 -20.20 -8.62 -21.40
CA ILE A 396 -19.13 -9.10 -22.27
C ILE A 396 -19.62 -9.22 -23.71
N GLU A 397 -20.83 -9.74 -23.94
CA GLU A 397 -21.42 -9.80 -25.28
C GLU A 397 -21.68 -8.41 -25.89
N ARG A 398 -22.06 -7.41 -25.09
CA ARG A 398 -22.20 -6.03 -25.54
C ARG A 398 -20.84 -5.45 -25.97
N LEU A 399 -19.76 -5.71 -25.22
CA LEU A 399 -18.40 -5.33 -25.59
C LEU A 399 -18.01 -5.99 -26.94
N LYS A 400 -18.22 -7.28 -27.10
CA LYS A 400 -17.92 -8.04 -28.32
C LYS A 400 -18.69 -7.54 -29.55
N LYS A 401 -19.91 -7.02 -29.36
CA LYS A 401 -20.73 -6.40 -30.42
C LYS A 401 -20.35 -4.93 -30.69
N GLY A 402 -19.49 -4.33 -29.89
CA GLY A 402 -19.10 -2.92 -30.02
C GLY A 402 -20.25 -1.95 -29.68
N GLU A 403 -21.06 -2.25 -28.67
CA GLU A 403 -22.19 -1.38 -28.26
C GLU A 403 -21.72 -0.15 -27.48
N PHE A 404 -20.66 0.51 -27.94
CA PHE A 404 -20.11 1.77 -27.42
C PHE A 404 -19.73 2.70 -28.58
N SER A 405 -19.63 4.01 -28.32
CA SER A 405 -19.32 5.01 -29.33
C SER A 405 -17.82 5.21 -29.54
N ASP A 406 -17.44 5.76 -30.70
CA ASP A 406 -16.04 6.19 -30.94
C ASP A 406 -15.63 7.31 -29.97
N GLN A 407 -16.56 8.19 -29.58
CA GLN A 407 -16.32 9.21 -28.56
C GLN A 407 -15.95 8.60 -27.20
N TYR A 408 -16.56 7.46 -26.85
CA TYR A 408 -16.20 6.73 -25.63
C TYR A 408 -14.77 6.16 -25.71
N VAL A 409 -14.36 5.66 -26.90
CA VAL A 409 -12.98 5.21 -27.11
C VAL A 409 -11.97 6.35 -26.95
N GLU A 410 -12.28 7.53 -27.50
CA GLU A 410 -11.42 8.71 -27.30
C GLU A 410 -11.33 9.13 -25.83
N ALA A 411 -12.44 9.02 -25.08
CA ALA A 411 -12.41 9.27 -23.63
C ALA A 411 -11.52 8.26 -22.88
N LEU A 412 -11.60 6.98 -23.20
CA LEU A 412 -10.71 5.96 -22.62
C LEU A 412 -9.23 6.28 -22.89
N LYS A 413 -8.86 6.65 -24.12
CA LYS A 413 -7.48 7.04 -24.47
C LYS A 413 -6.99 8.22 -23.64
N ILE A 414 -7.81 9.28 -23.54
CA ILE A 414 -7.48 10.49 -22.78
C ILE A 414 -7.23 10.14 -21.32
N ASN A 415 -8.09 9.32 -20.71
CA ASN A 415 -7.97 8.94 -19.32
C ASN A 415 -6.77 8.01 -19.08
N LYS A 416 -6.50 7.04 -19.98
CA LYS A 416 -5.32 6.18 -19.89
C LYS A 416 -4.02 6.98 -19.97
N LEU A 417 -3.91 7.94 -20.88
CA LEU A 417 -2.75 8.83 -20.99
C LEU A 417 -2.60 9.77 -19.78
N LYS A 418 -3.72 10.23 -19.19
CA LYS A 418 -3.73 10.97 -17.94
C LYS A 418 -3.20 10.12 -16.78
N GLU A 419 -3.65 8.88 -16.65
CA GLU A 419 -3.23 7.94 -15.62
C GLU A 419 -1.70 7.70 -15.69
N ILE A 420 -1.18 7.44 -16.88
CA ILE A 420 0.27 7.27 -17.13
C ILE A 420 1.03 8.55 -16.74
N SER A 421 0.54 9.72 -17.13
CA SER A 421 1.18 11.00 -16.78
C SER A 421 1.18 11.25 -15.28
N TYR A 422 0.14 10.81 -14.58
CA TYR A 422 0.04 10.91 -13.13
C TYR A 422 0.98 9.93 -12.42
N SER A 423 1.10 8.68 -12.90
CA SER A 423 2.00 7.68 -12.31
C SER A 423 3.46 8.14 -12.39
N TRP A 424 3.84 8.78 -13.48
CA TRP A 424 5.22 9.26 -13.69
C TRP A 424 5.64 10.46 -12.84
N GLU A 425 4.76 11.02 -12.04
CA GLU A 425 5.13 12.00 -11.01
C GLU A 425 5.91 11.36 -9.85
N SER A 426 5.77 10.05 -9.65
CA SER A 426 6.42 9.27 -8.60
C SER A 426 7.73 8.64 -9.08
N ASN A 427 8.82 8.82 -8.31
CA ASN A 427 10.08 8.11 -8.56
C ASN A 427 9.93 6.59 -8.42
N GLU A 428 9.08 6.14 -7.50
CA GLU A 428 8.76 4.73 -7.31
C GLU A 428 8.14 4.14 -8.58
N SER A 429 7.07 4.78 -9.11
CA SER A 429 6.40 4.30 -10.31
C SER A 429 7.34 4.25 -11.51
N ARG A 430 8.15 5.32 -11.72
CA ARG A 430 9.17 5.33 -12.79
C ARG A 430 10.15 4.18 -12.66
N ALA A 431 10.68 3.95 -11.44
CA ALA A 431 11.65 2.90 -11.21
C ALA A 431 11.05 1.50 -11.41
N LEU A 432 9.82 1.27 -10.99
CA LEU A 432 9.14 -0.02 -11.18
C LEU A 432 8.73 -0.25 -12.64
N GLU A 433 8.30 0.77 -13.39
CA GLU A 433 8.02 0.63 -14.82
C GLU A 433 9.27 0.29 -15.63
N MET A 434 10.44 0.84 -15.27
CA MET A 434 11.72 0.43 -15.87
C MET A 434 12.02 -1.06 -15.57
N VAL A 435 11.69 -1.54 -14.37
CA VAL A 435 11.80 -2.98 -14.04
C VAL A 435 10.84 -3.81 -14.89
N GLU A 436 9.59 -3.37 -15.07
CA GLU A 436 8.61 -4.07 -15.91
C GLU A 436 9.06 -4.16 -17.38
N ALA A 437 9.64 -3.11 -17.94
CA ALA A 437 10.23 -3.15 -19.28
C ALA A 437 11.31 -4.24 -19.38
N PHE A 438 12.21 -4.30 -18.41
CA PHE A 438 13.23 -5.34 -18.32
C PHE A 438 12.64 -6.76 -18.18
N MET A 439 11.60 -6.94 -17.35
CA MET A 439 10.93 -8.25 -17.17
C MET A 439 10.28 -8.73 -18.46
N GLN A 440 9.71 -7.81 -19.26
CA GLN A 440 9.12 -8.09 -20.56
C GLN A 440 10.17 -8.24 -21.70
N GLU A 441 11.46 -8.16 -21.39
CA GLU A 441 12.58 -8.23 -22.36
C GLU A 441 12.51 -7.16 -23.48
N LYS A 442 11.95 -6.00 -23.12
CA LYS A 442 11.86 -4.83 -23.99
C LYS A 442 12.88 -3.78 -23.60
N LYS A 443 13.45 -3.09 -24.60
CA LYS A 443 14.13 -1.83 -24.34
C LYS A 443 13.13 -0.78 -23.89
N TRP A 444 13.60 0.21 -23.14
CA TRP A 444 12.73 1.29 -22.67
C TRP A 444 12.01 2.01 -23.82
N GLU A 445 12.70 2.28 -24.93
CA GLU A 445 12.11 2.92 -26.11
C GLU A 445 10.92 2.09 -26.66
N GLU A 446 11.08 0.77 -26.80
CA GLU A 446 10.03 -0.14 -27.26
C GLU A 446 8.86 -0.24 -26.26
N TYR A 447 9.17 -0.22 -24.96
CA TYR A 447 8.16 -0.23 -23.90
C TYR A 447 7.36 1.07 -23.92
N TYR A 448 8.04 2.22 -24.10
CA TYR A 448 7.40 3.52 -24.18
C TYR A 448 6.56 3.70 -25.45
N GLU A 449 7.00 3.16 -26.60
CA GLU A 449 6.24 3.23 -27.85
C GLU A 449 4.84 2.60 -27.72
N ASN A 450 4.64 1.63 -26.82
CA ASN A 450 3.33 1.09 -26.57
C ASN A 450 2.34 2.16 -26.07
N TYR A 451 2.77 3.12 -25.25
CA TYR A 451 1.91 4.20 -24.77
C TYR A 451 1.54 5.18 -25.89
N GLU A 452 2.45 5.43 -26.83
CA GLU A 452 2.12 6.23 -28.03
C GLU A 452 1.10 5.49 -28.93
N MET A 453 1.11 4.16 -28.94
CA MET A 453 0.14 3.35 -29.69
C MET A 453 -1.28 3.50 -29.15
N ILE A 454 -1.49 3.89 -27.88
CA ILE A 454 -2.85 4.16 -27.33
C ILE A 454 -3.62 5.10 -28.24
N LYS A 455 -2.98 6.13 -28.78
CA LYS A 455 -3.60 7.13 -29.67
C LYS A 455 -4.20 6.52 -30.94
N ASN A 456 -3.69 5.36 -31.37
CA ASN A 456 -4.07 4.71 -32.63
C ASN A 456 -5.09 3.56 -32.43
N ILE A 457 -5.44 3.20 -31.19
CA ILE A 457 -6.41 2.16 -30.92
C ILE A 457 -7.80 2.67 -31.28
N ASP A 458 -8.50 1.95 -32.15
CA ASP A 458 -9.86 2.26 -32.55
C ASP A 458 -10.85 1.22 -31.99
N LYS A 459 -12.13 1.49 -32.19
CA LYS A 459 -13.24 0.64 -31.75
C LYS A 459 -13.15 -0.77 -32.36
N GLU A 460 -12.79 -0.89 -33.63
CA GLU A 460 -12.67 -2.16 -34.34
C GLU A 460 -11.58 -3.03 -33.74
N ALA A 461 -10.45 -2.43 -33.34
CA ALA A 461 -9.37 -3.14 -32.66
C ALA A 461 -9.81 -3.68 -31.30
N ILE A 462 -10.52 -2.88 -30.50
CA ILE A 462 -11.09 -3.27 -29.20
C ILE A 462 -12.08 -4.45 -29.39
N VAL A 463 -13.01 -4.34 -30.34
CA VAL A 463 -13.98 -5.40 -30.62
C VAL A 463 -13.29 -6.68 -31.09
N LYS A 464 -12.29 -6.59 -31.94
CA LYS A 464 -11.52 -7.71 -32.44
C LYS A 464 -10.81 -8.48 -31.32
N VAL A 465 -10.15 -7.75 -30.42
CA VAL A 465 -9.43 -8.35 -29.30
C VAL A 465 -10.41 -8.94 -28.29
N ALA A 466 -11.53 -8.27 -28.01
CA ALA A 466 -12.58 -8.78 -27.14
C ALA A 466 -13.15 -10.13 -27.66
N ASN A 467 -13.44 -10.23 -28.98
CA ASN A 467 -13.90 -11.46 -29.59
C ASN A 467 -12.84 -12.58 -29.60
N LYS A 468 -11.54 -12.23 -29.60
CA LYS A 468 -10.46 -13.21 -29.56
C LYS A 468 -10.33 -13.85 -28.17
N TYR A 469 -10.45 -13.06 -27.09
CA TYR A 469 -10.14 -13.52 -25.75
C TYR A 469 -11.38 -13.88 -24.91
N PHE A 470 -12.52 -13.23 -25.10
CA PHE A 470 -13.79 -13.56 -24.42
C PHE A 470 -14.61 -14.57 -25.21
N GLY A 471 -14.11 -15.81 -25.30
CA GLY A 471 -14.79 -16.92 -25.96
C GLY A 471 -15.77 -17.67 -25.06
N ASP A 472 -16.36 -18.77 -25.60
CA ASP A 472 -17.30 -19.63 -24.87
C ASP A 472 -16.58 -20.57 -23.86
N ASN A 473 -15.26 -20.59 -23.87
CA ASN A 473 -14.44 -21.45 -23.03
C ASN A 473 -13.88 -20.61 -21.84
N TYR A 474 -14.41 -20.85 -20.63
CA TYR A 474 -14.02 -20.11 -19.44
C TYR A 474 -14.18 -20.93 -18.17
N LEU A 475 -13.46 -20.54 -17.12
CA LEU A 475 -13.65 -21.03 -15.77
C LEU A 475 -14.71 -20.17 -15.06
N CYS A 476 -15.75 -20.81 -14.53
CA CYS A 476 -16.71 -20.17 -13.61
C CYS A 476 -16.42 -20.65 -12.19
N PHE A 477 -16.11 -19.74 -11.30
CA PHE A 477 -15.84 -20.01 -9.91
C PHE A 477 -16.93 -19.44 -9.01
N TYR A 478 -17.52 -20.27 -8.15
CA TYR A 478 -18.50 -19.85 -7.15
C TYR A 478 -17.99 -20.10 -5.75
N SER A 479 -17.81 -19.04 -4.98
CA SER A 479 -17.72 -19.14 -3.54
C SER A 479 -19.11 -18.97 -2.91
N LYS A 480 -19.68 -20.09 -2.47
CA LYS A 480 -20.89 -20.11 -1.63
C LYS A 480 -20.52 -19.69 -0.20
N MET A 481 -21.51 -19.15 0.54
CA MET A 481 -21.28 -18.73 1.93
C MET A 481 -20.67 -19.86 2.76
N GLY A 482 -19.58 -19.55 3.46
CA GLY A 482 -18.86 -20.48 4.32
C GLY A 482 -17.48 -19.95 4.72
N SER A 483 -16.71 -20.84 5.34
CA SER A 483 -15.29 -20.58 5.67
C SER A 483 -14.50 -21.85 5.37
N PRO A 484 -13.28 -21.76 4.83
CA PRO A 484 -12.44 -22.91 4.60
C PRO A 484 -12.05 -23.58 5.92
N LYS A 485 -11.74 -24.88 5.88
CA LYS A 485 -10.99 -25.51 6.97
C LYS A 485 -9.58 -24.95 6.96
N LYS A 486 -9.17 -24.33 8.07
CA LYS A 486 -7.83 -23.75 8.21
C LYS A 486 -6.90 -24.79 8.81
N GLU A 487 -5.83 -25.11 8.09
CA GLU A 487 -4.70 -25.88 8.64
C GLU A 487 -3.74 -24.92 9.31
N LYS A 488 -3.61 -25.03 10.63
CA LYS A 488 -2.66 -24.22 11.36
C LYS A 488 -1.24 -24.74 11.14
N LEU A 489 -0.33 -23.84 10.84
CA LEU A 489 1.09 -24.11 10.76
C LEU A 489 1.73 -23.85 12.14
N ASP A 490 1.87 -24.94 12.93
CA ASP A 490 2.47 -24.85 14.28
C ASP A 490 3.99 -24.70 14.21
N LYS A 491 4.52 -23.78 15.03
CA LYS A 491 5.96 -23.52 15.12
C LYS A 491 6.69 -24.69 15.82
N PRO A 492 7.95 -24.96 15.44
CA PRO A 492 8.75 -26.03 16.04
C PRO A 492 9.13 -25.84 17.53
N GLY A 493 8.77 -24.74 18.17
CA GLY A 493 9.10 -24.44 19.56
C GLY A 493 10.49 -23.83 19.76
N TYR A 494 10.71 -22.75 19.04
CA TYR A 494 11.93 -21.98 19.03
C TYR A 494 12.26 -21.33 20.38
N GLN A 495 13.55 -21.33 20.78
CA GLN A 495 14.04 -20.57 21.92
C GLN A 495 14.68 -19.25 21.44
N PRO A 496 14.47 -18.14 22.15
CA PRO A 496 15.02 -16.84 21.79
C PRO A 496 16.55 -16.89 21.58
N GLN A 497 17.02 -16.28 20.50
CA GLN A 497 18.44 -16.16 20.19
C GLN A 497 19.02 -14.91 20.84
N VAL A 498 20.17 -15.04 21.50
CA VAL A 498 20.92 -13.90 21.99
C VAL A 498 21.98 -13.54 20.95
N SER A 499 21.72 -12.48 20.19
CA SER A 499 22.65 -12.01 19.17
C SER A 499 23.37 -10.73 19.58
N ASN A 500 24.47 -10.41 18.90
CA ASN A 500 25.32 -9.27 19.22
C ASN A 500 24.78 -7.97 18.61
N THR A 501 23.67 -7.45 19.18
CA THR A 501 22.93 -6.30 18.63
C THR A 501 23.73 -4.99 18.63
N ASN A 502 24.82 -4.89 19.41
CA ASN A 502 25.59 -3.67 19.62
C ASN A 502 26.91 -3.65 18.83
N ALA A 503 27.25 -4.76 18.19
CA ALA A 503 28.46 -4.83 17.37
C ALA A 503 28.24 -4.18 16.00
N SER A 504 29.34 -3.83 15.36
CA SER A 504 29.44 -3.39 13.97
C SER A 504 30.46 -4.25 13.24
N SER A 505 30.13 -4.69 12.03
CA SER A 505 31.04 -5.44 11.19
C SER A 505 32.22 -4.60 10.70
N SER A 506 33.27 -5.23 10.19
CA SER A 506 34.36 -4.53 9.53
C SER A 506 33.88 -3.82 8.23
N TYR A 507 32.90 -4.40 7.55
CA TYR A 507 32.31 -3.82 6.35
C TYR A 507 31.56 -2.52 6.67
N SER A 508 30.77 -2.49 7.72
CA SER A 508 30.00 -1.28 8.09
C SER A 508 30.92 -0.09 8.37
N LYS A 509 32.07 -0.33 9.00
CA LYS A 509 33.06 0.73 9.25
C LYS A 509 33.61 1.28 7.95
N LYS A 510 34.03 0.40 7.01
CA LYS A 510 34.52 0.82 5.67
C LYS A 510 33.47 1.59 4.88
N LEU A 511 32.21 1.15 4.90
CA LEU A 511 31.11 1.82 4.20
C LEU A 511 30.91 3.25 4.71
N LEU A 512 30.99 3.46 6.03
CA LEU A 512 30.79 4.76 6.64
C LEU A 512 31.99 5.71 6.45
N GLU A 513 33.18 5.21 6.08
CA GLU A 513 34.34 6.01 5.67
C GLU A 513 34.17 6.62 4.26
N ILE A 514 33.25 6.12 3.42
CA ILE A 514 32.96 6.72 2.13
C ILE A 514 32.25 8.06 2.38
N GLU A 515 32.85 9.18 1.97
CA GLU A 515 32.25 10.50 2.13
C GLU A 515 31.00 10.66 1.26
N PRO A 516 29.84 11.08 1.85
CA PRO A 516 28.66 11.37 1.06
C PRO A 516 28.84 12.62 0.19
N PHE A 517 28.08 12.73 -0.91
CA PHE A 517 28.11 13.93 -1.74
C PHE A 517 27.53 15.14 -0.98
N GLN A 518 27.89 16.36 -1.46
CA GLN A 518 27.27 17.57 -0.92
C GLN A 518 25.81 17.67 -1.42
N TYR A 519 24.90 18.01 -0.55
CA TYR A 519 23.48 18.17 -0.86
C TYR A 519 22.88 19.34 -0.10
N GLN A 520 22.15 20.19 -0.80
CA GLN A 520 21.41 21.29 -0.20
C GLN A 520 19.94 20.85 0.00
N ALA A 521 19.50 20.79 1.25
CA ALA A 521 18.13 20.42 1.57
C ALA A 521 17.09 21.38 0.97
N LYS A 522 16.03 20.81 0.40
CA LYS A 522 14.90 21.54 -0.20
C LYS A 522 13.76 21.62 0.81
N TYR A 523 13.70 22.71 1.60
CA TYR A 523 12.62 22.94 2.56
C TYR A 523 11.39 23.56 1.90
N VAL A 524 10.24 23.42 2.57
CA VAL A 524 9.00 24.09 2.17
C VAL A 524 9.03 25.55 2.67
N ASP A 525 8.67 26.47 1.77
CA ASP A 525 8.37 27.86 2.12
C ASP A 525 6.86 28.10 1.96
N TYR A 526 6.17 28.41 3.07
CA TYR A 526 4.70 28.56 3.07
C TYR A 526 4.18 29.71 2.20
N ASN A 527 5.05 30.65 1.81
CA ASN A 527 4.67 31.83 1.04
C ASN A 527 5.01 31.71 -0.44
N THR A 528 6.11 31.00 -0.78
CA THR A 528 6.55 30.88 -2.17
C THR A 528 6.09 29.57 -2.82
N ASP A 529 5.93 28.49 -2.05
CA ASP A 529 5.45 27.21 -2.55
C ASP A 529 3.92 27.12 -2.67
N THR A 530 3.18 28.09 -2.10
CA THR A 530 1.72 28.20 -2.24
C THR A 530 1.29 29.62 -2.54
N GLU A 531 0.34 29.76 -3.42
CA GLU A 531 -0.35 31.02 -3.73
C GLU A 531 -1.74 31.03 -3.05
N LYS A 532 -2.21 32.20 -2.59
CA LYS A 532 -3.48 32.33 -1.84
C LYS A 532 -4.32 33.47 -2.38
N ALA A 533 -5.63 33.25 -2.44
CA ALA A 533 -6.62 34.25 -2.75
C ALA A 533 -7.93 33.98 -1.97
N ASN A 534 -8.83 34.94 -1.95
CA ASN A 534 -10.18 34.79 -1.40
C ASN A 534 -11.23 35.16 -2.44
N LEU A 535 -12.39 34.49 -2.36
CA LEU A 535 -13.65 34.88 -3.00
C LEU A 535 -14.60 35.29 -1.90
N GLY A 536 -14.84 36.60 -1.80
CA GLY A 536 -15.60 37.17 -0.67
C GLY A 536 -14.91 36.84 0.68
N ASP A 537 -15.73 36.73 1.73
CA ASP A 537 -15.23 36.56 3.11
C ASP A 537 -15.10 35.07 3.51
N ASN A 538 -15.79 34.15 2.84
CA ASN A 538 -16.00 32.77 3.32
C ASN A 538 -15.50 31.67 2.39
N ILE A 539 -14.77 32.01 1.31
CA ILE A 539 -14.16 31.02 0.41
C ILE A 539 -12.68 31.36 0.22
N SER A 540 -11.81 30.51 0.70
CA SER A 540 -10.37 30.65 0.50
C SER A 540 -9.86 29.73 -0.60
N ILE A 541 -8.92 30.23 -1.42
CA ILE A 541 -8.23 29.48 -2.46
C ILE A 541 -6.77 29.33 -2.05
N ILE A 542 -6.25 28.10 -2.12
CA ILE A 542 -4.84 27.81 -1.94
C ILE A 542 -4.39 26.98 -3.14
N LYS A 543 -3.35 27.47 -3.83
CA LYS A 543 -2.82 26.83 -5.04
C LYS A 543 -1.37 26.41 -4.85
N THR A 544 -0.98 25.27 -5.44
CA THR A 544 0.40 24.88 -5.69
C THR A 544 0.59 24.44 -7.14
N LYS A 545 1.80 24.60 -7.66
CA LYS A 545 2.13 24.29 -9.06
C LYS A 545 2.34 22.77 -9.25
N ASN A 546 1.88 22.23 -10.41
CA ASN A 546 2.29 20.91 -10.88
C ASN A 546 3.54 21.08 -11.79
N PRO A 547 4.74 20.63 -11.39
CA PRO A 547 5.94 20.80 -12.19
C PRO A 547 6.09 19.75 -13.32
N PHE A 548 5.25 18.70 -13.36
CA PHE A 548 5.45 17.55 -14.25
C PHE A 548 4.55 17.57 -15.49
N ASN A 549 3.28 17.92 -15.33
CA ASN A 549 2.28 17.76 -16.40
C ASN A 549 1.09 18.74 -16.24
N ASN A 550 0.09 18.58 -17.09
CA ASN A 550 -1.12 19.41 -17.08
C ASN A 550 -2.32 18.72 -16.40
N VAL A 551 -2.07 17.77 -15.52
CA VAL A 551 -3.14 17.14 -14.71
C VAL A 551 -3.32 17.95 -13.44
N PHE A 552 -4.53 18.48 -13.25
CA PHE A 552 -4.88 19.21 -12.04
C PHE A 552 -5.63 18.36 -11.03
N ASP A 553 -5.53 18.74 -9.75
CA ASP A 553 -6.44 18.33 -8.69
C ASP A 553 -7.13 19.55 -8.10
N LEU A 554 -8.45 19.50 -8.03
CA LEU A 554 -9.32 20.47 -7.38
C LEU A 554 -10.00 19.79 -6.20
N LYS A 555 -9.78 20.29 -4.98
CA LYS A 555 -10.45 19.81 -3.77
C LYS A 555 -11.25 20.93 -3.14
N ILE A 556 -12.56 20.79 -3.12
CA ILE A 556 -13.49 21.73 -2.47
C ILE A 556 -13.82 21.15 -1.09
N LYS A 557 -13.26 21.73 -0.04
CA LYS A 557 -13.47 21.31 1.36
C LYS A 557 -14.59 22.15 1.97
N PHE A 558 -15.61 21.50 2.50
CA PHE A 558 -16.68 22.11 3.29
C PHE A 558 -16.34 21.99 4.78
N GLY A 559 -16.50 23.06 5.53
CA GLY A 559 -16.08 23.18 6.93
C GLY A 559 -16.93 22.44 7.94
N VAL A 560 -17.48 21.27 7.61
CA VAL A 560 -18.28 20.43 8.48
C VAL A 560 -18.06 18.95 8.18
N GLY A 561 -18.05 18.09 9.21
CA GLY A 561 -17.81 16.66 9.05
C GLY A 561 -18.80 15.78 9.82
N ILE A 562 -18.48 14.48 9.87
CA ILE A 562 -19.31 13.41 10.44
C ILE A 562 -19.65 13.67 11.93
N TYR A 563 -18.75 14.30 12.68
CA TYR A 563 -19.01 14.61 14.10
C TYR A 563 -20.20 15.51 14.32
N LYS A 564 -20.46 16.43 13.40
CA LYS A 564 -21.59 17.35 13.46
C LYS A 564 -22.84 16.78 12.80
N ILE A 565 -22.68 16.09 11.66
CA ILE A 565 -23.78 15.58 10.82
C ILE A 565 -23.52 14.08 10.58
N PRO A 566 -24.06 13.17 11.42
CA PRO A 566 -23.80 11.72 11.29
C PRO A 566 -24.24 11.10 9.97
N GLU A 567 -25.25 11.68 9.29
CA GLU A 567 -25.74 11.27 7.97
C GLU A 567 -24.65 11.32 6.89
N ILE A 568 -23.64 12.18 7.08
CA ILE A 568 -22.51 12.31 6.14
C ILE A 568 -21.82 10.96 5.88
N ARG A 569 -21.80 10.07 6.85
CA ARG A 569 -21.23 8.73 6.70
C ARG A 569 -21.91 7.90 5.59
N PHE A 570 -23.18 8.16 5.32
CA PHE A 570 -23.92 7.56 4.21
C PHE A 570 -23.81 8.37 2.91
N LEU A 571 -23.60 9.67 3.02
CA LEU A 571 -23.60 10.56 1.87
C LEU A 571 -22.51 10.20 0.86
N GLY A 572 -21.29 9.83 1.26
CA GLY A 572 -20.19 9.51 0.36
C GLY A 572 -20.60 8.53 -0.73
N ASN A 573 -21.04 7.33 -0.33
CA ASN A 573 -21.47 6.29 -1.28
C ASN A 573 -22.82 6.64 -1.96
N TYR A 574 -23.74 7.30 -1.25
CA TYR A 574 -25.04 7.63 -1.80
C TYR A 574 -24.93 8.68 -2.92
N LEU A 575 -24.11 9.73 -2.74
CA LEU A 575 -23.93 10.79 -3.72
C LEU A 575 -23.32 10.28 -5.03
N SER A 576 -22.46 9.25 -4.99
CA SER A 576 -21.89 8.64 -6.20
C SER A 576 -22.92 7.86 -7.05
N LEU A 577 -24.09 7.56 -6.47
CA LEU A 577 -25.20 6.88 -7.15
C LEU A 577 -26.24 7.86 -7.74
N LEU A 578 -26.06 9.18 -7.55
CA LEU A 578 -27.03 10.19 -7.97
C LEU A 578 -26.64 10.83 -9.29
N GLY A 579 -27.68 11.12 -10.10
CA GLY A 579 -27.60 12.04 -11.23
C GLY A 579 -28.06 13.44 -10.83
N THR A 580 -28.20 14.32 -11.84
CA THR A 580 -28.74 15.67 -11.69
C THR A 580 -30.04 15.81 -12.48
N ASP A 581 -30.64 16.99 -12.46
CA ASP A 581 -31.83 17.26 -13.26
C ASP A 581 -31.57 17.11 -14.78
N LYS A 582 -30.29 17.26 -15.22
CA LYS A 582 -29.90 17.20 -16.64
C LYS A 582 -29.30 15.86 -17.05
N TYR A 583 -28.71 15.15 -16.14
CA TYR A 583 -27.92 13.95 -16.41
C TYR A 583 -28.32 12.81 -15.48
N SER A 584 -28.59 11.63 -16.03
CA SER A 584 -28.54 10.41 -15.20
C SER A 584 -27.13 10.21 -14.61
N VAL A 585 -26.97 9.37 -13.60
CA VAL A 585 -25.66 9.10 -12.98
C VAL A 585 -24.62 8.62 -14.01
N GLY A 586 -25.04 7.74 -14.96
CA GLY A 586 -24.16 7.26 -16.02
C GLY A 586 -23.75 8.36 -16.99
N GLU A 587 -24.69 9.21 -17.45
CA GLU A 587 -24.42 10.34 -18.35
C GLU A 587 -23.51 11.38 -17.69
N LEU A 588 -23.70 11.66 -16.40
CA LEU A 588 -22.85 12.60 -15.66
C LEU A 588 -21.40 12.10 -15.58
N LYS A 589 -21.21 10.83 -15.22
CA LYS A 589 -19.89 10.19 -15.19
C LYS A 589 -19.25 10.18 -16.58
N GLU A 590 -20.00 9.84 -17.63
CA GLU A 590 -19.52 9.89 -19.02
C GLU A 590 -19.13 11.32 -19.46
N ALA A 591 -19.87 12.34 -19.03
CA ALA A 591 -19.53 13.73 -19.35
C ALA A 591 -18.18 14.16 -18.73
N PHE A 592 -17.91 13.77 -17.48
CA PHE A 592 -16.59 13.97 -16.86
C PHE A 592 -15.52 13.14 -17.57
N HIS A 593 -15.77 11.88 -17.84
CA HIS A 593 -14.86 10.95 -18.51
C HIS A 593 -14.42 11.48 -19.89
N GLN A 594 -15.34 12.03 -20.69
CA GLN A 594 -15.05 12.64 -22.01
C GLN A 594 -14.11 13.85 -21.91
N LEU A 595 -14.03 14.50 -20.76
CA LEU A 595 -13.12 15.62 -20.50
C LEU A 595 -11.78 15.19 -19.89
N GLY A 596 -11.53 13.87 -19.74
CA GLY A 596 -10.38 13.33 -19.04
C GLY A 596 -10.44 13.62 -17.54
N SER A 597 -11.63 13.62 -16.94
CA SER A 597 -11.85 14.01 -15.55
C SER A 597 -12.61 12.95 -14.77
N THR A 598 -12.37 12.95 -13.45
CA THR A 598 -13.10 12.13 -12.47
C THR A 598 -13.51 12.99 -11.28
N TYR A 599 -14.55 12.55 -10.56
CA TYR A 599 -14.93 13.17 -9.30
C TYR A 599 -15.31 12.13 -8.24
N TYR A 600 -15.09 12.47 -6.98
CA TYR A 600 -15.64 11.71 -5.86
C TYR A 600 -15.81 12.56 -4.61
N PHE A 601 -16.73 12.13 -3.73
CA PHE A 601 -16.94 12.75 -2.43
C PHE A 601 -16.17 11.97 -1.36
N ASN A 602 -15.46 12.69 -0.51
CA ASN A 602 -14.77 12.15 0.64
C ASN A 602 -15.27 12.81 1.93
N ALA A 603 -15.50 12.02 2.95
CA ALA A 603 -15.99 12.50 4.23
C ALA A 603 -15.06 12.04 5.37
N THR A 604 -14.70 12.98 6.20
CA THR A 604 -13.92 12.74 7.41
C THR A 604 -14.74 13.16 8.64
N GLU A 605 -14.19 12.92 9.80
CA GLU A 605 -14.77 13.37 11.05
C GLU A 605 -14.99 14.89 11.09
N ASN A 606 -14.12 15.67 10.44
CA ASN A 606 -14.07 17.12 10.53
C ASN A 606 -14.45 17.89 9.26
N ASN A 607 -14.46 17.25 8.09
CA ASN A 607 -14.83 17.90 6.84
C ASN A 607 -15.43 16.93 5.81
N VAL A 608 -16.17 17.51 4.86
CA VAL A 608 -16.55 16.85 3.60
C VAL A 608 -15.77 17.52 2.48
N SER A 609 -15.34 16.76 1.50
CA SER A 609 -14.65 17.27 0.32
C SER A 609 -15.24 16.69 -0.95
N LEU A 610 -15.43 17.54 -1.96
CA LEU A 610 -15.56 17.11 -3.36
C LEU A 610 -14.17 17.22 -3.99
N ILE A 611 -13.70 16.13 -4.57
CA ILE A 611 -12.40 16.06 -5.25
C ILE A 611 -12.68 15.84 -6.73
N VAL A 612 -12.05 16.64 -7.57
CA VAL A 612 -12.15 16.59 -9.04
C VAL A 612 -10.73 16.60 -9.58
N SER A 613 -10.37 15.59 -10.37
CA SER A 613 -9.09 15.53 -11.05
C SER A 613 -9.33 15.55 -12.56
N GLY A 614 -8.44 16.21 -13.32
CA GLY A 614 -8.63 16.30 -14.76
C GLY A 614 -7.50 17.00 -15.50
N ILE A 615 -7.67 17.18 -16.80
CA ILE A 615 -6.71 17.86 -17.67
C ILE A 615 -7.03 19.36 -17.70
N GLU A 616 -6.05 20.22 -17.42
CA GLU A 616 -6.24 21.68 -17.28
C GLU A 616 -6.85 22.37 -18.50
N SER A 617 -6.58 21.89 -19.73
CA SER A 617 -7.18 22.45 -20.94
C SER A 617 -8.73 22.36 -20.96
N ASN A 618 -9.29 21.45 -20.17
CA ASN A 618 -10.73 21.26 -20.04
C ASN A 618 -11.30 21.85 -18.73
N LEU A 619 -10.49 22.56 -17.93
CA LEU A 619 -10.85 23.03 -16.58
C LEU A 619 -12.20 23.78 -16.55
N GLU A 620 -12.43 24.73 -17.45
CA GLU A 620 -13.69 25.49 -17.45
C GLU A 620 -14.91 24.59 -17.73
N LYS A 621 -14.81 23.66 -18.69
CA LYS A 621 -15.88 22.68 -18.96
C LYS A 621 -16.13 21.76 -17.77
N ILE A 622 -15.06 21.34 -17.09
CA ILE A 622 -15.14 20.50 -15.90
C ILE A 622 -15.81 21.27 -14.74
N LEU A 623 -15.52 22.57 -14.60
CA LEU A 623 -16.18 23.43 -13.60
C LEU A 623 -17.68 23.58 -13.85
N VAL A 624 -18.14 23.66 -15.11
CA VAL A 624 -19.58 23.64 -15.44
C VAL A 624 -20.25 22.35 -14.93
N LEU A 625 -19.61 21.17 -15.14
CA LEU A 625 -20.14 19.92 -14.63
C LEU A 625 -20.03 19.84 -13.09
N THR A 626 -19.00 20.43 -12.51
CA THR A 626 -18.83 20.50 -11.06
C THR A 626 -19.88 21.35 -10.39
N GLU A 627 -20.23 22.51 -10.99
CA GLU A 627 -21.34 23.37 -10.55
C GLU A 627 -22.68 22.61 -10.61
N GLU A 628 -22.95 21.91 -11.72
CA GLU A 628 -24.15 21.10 -11.92
C GLU A 628 -24.24 19.99 -10.85
N LEU A 629 -23.12 19.27 -10.59
CA LEU A 629 -23.00 18.23 -9.57
C LEU A 629 -23.27 18.78 -8.17
N ILE A 630 -22.77 19.97 -7.84
CA ILE A 630 -22.94 20.55 -6.49
C ILE A 630 -24.40 21.02 -6.28
N ASN A 631 -25.01 21.63 -7.28
CA ASN A 631 -26.25 22.37 -7.06
C ASN A 631 -27.51 21.60 -7.43
N ASN A 632 -27.45 20.61 -8.32
CA ASN A 632 -28.62 20.02 -8.98
C ASN A 632 -28.80 18.50 -8.79
N LEU A 633 -28.21 17.92 -7.73
CA LEU A 633 -28.37 16.50 -7.43
C LEU A 633 -29.84 16.09 -7.18
N VAL A 634 -30.27 15.03 -7.83
CA VAL A 634 -31.61 14.44 -7.66
C VAL A 634 -31.56 13.31 -6.63
N PHE A 635 -32.19 13.53 -5.47
CA PHE A 635 -32.21 12.56 -4.37
C PHE A 635 -33.32 11.52 -4.59
N ASP A 636 -32.95 10.24 -4.64
CA ASP A 636 -33.81 9.09 -5.02
C ASP A 636 -33.92 8.07 -3.89
N GLU A 637 -35.13 7.66 -3.55
CA GLU A 637 -35.44 6.62 -2.52
C GLU A 637 -34.92 5.22 -2.88
N VAL A 638 -34.87 4.86 -4.18
CA VAL A 638 -34.35 3.56 -4.62
C VAL A 638 -32.85 3.49 -4.34
N LYS A 639 -32.13 4.59 -4.60
CA LYS A 639 -30.70 4.72 -4.33
C LYS A 639 -30.38 4.72 -2.83
N VAL A 640 -31.27 5.27 -1.98
CA VAL A 640 -31.12 5.10 -0.51
C VAL A 640 -31.16 3.64 -0.12
N SER A 641 -32.08 2.86 -0.68
CA SER A 641 -32.19 1.43 -0.39
C SER A 641 -30.93 0.66 -0.83
N GLN A 642 -30.36 1.01 -1.99
CA GLN A 642 -29.12 0.46 -2.52
C GLN A 642 -27.94 0.79 -1.57
N ALA A 643 -27.73 2.06 -1.23
CA ALA A 643 -26.65 2.49 -0.33
C ALA A 643 -26.74 1.83 1.06
N VAL A 644 -27.97 1.62 1.58
CA VAL A 644 -28.20 0.90 2.82
C VAL A 644 -27.82 -0.59 2.71
N GLU A 645 -28.08 -1.23 1.57
CA GLU A 645 -27.69 -2.62 1.35
C GLU A 645 -26.17 -2.77 1.23
N GLU A 646 -25.52 -1.88 0.50
CA GLU A 646 -24.04 -1.79 0.40
C GLU A 646 -23.41 -1.60 1.79
N PHE A 647 -23.89 -0.65 2.57
CA PHE A 647 -23.42 -0.42 3.94
C PHE A 647 -23.53 -1.66 4.84
N LYS A 648 -24.65 -2.37 4.79
CA LYS A 648 -24.84 -3.61 5.55
C LYS A 648 -23.90 -4.72 5.11
N THR A 649 -23.65 -4.81 3.81
CA THR A 649 -22.74 -5.79 3.22
C THR A 649 -21.31 -5.54 3.65
N GLN A 650 -20.85 -4.29 3.52
CA GLN A 650 -19.51 -3.90 3.93
C GLN A 650 -19.31 -4.12 5.44
N ARG A 651 -20.32 -3.78 6.24
CA ARG A 651 -20.26 -4.04 7.68
C ARG A 651 -20.16 -5.53 8.01
N LYS A 652 -20.85 -6.38 7.24
CA LYS A 652 -20.76 -7.84 7.41
C LYS A 652 -19.37 -8.37 7.06
N LEU A 653 -18.77 -7.89 5.97
CA LEU A 653 -17.40 -8.23 5.58
C LEU A 653 -16.38 -7.79 6.63
N ASN A 654 -16.47 -6.55 7.08
CA ASN A 654 -15.58 -5.97 8.09
C ASN A 654 -15.62 -6.75 9.42
N LEU A 655 -16.80 -7.24 9.83
CA LEU A 655 -16.95 -8.02 11.07
C LEU A 655 -16.28 -9.41 11.04
N GLU A 656 -15.92 -9.91 9.88
CA GLU A 656 -15.16 -11.16 9.72
C GLU A 656 -13.64 -10.92 9.67
N GLN A 657 -13.20 -9.67 9.56
CA GLN A 657 -11.76 -9.30 9.53
C GLN A 657 -11.26 -9.03 10.96
N PRO A 658 -10.27 -9.82 11.47
CA PRO A 658 -9.78 -9.66 12.85
C PRO A 658 -9.13 -8.29 13.10
N ILE A 659 -8.44 -7.72 12.11
CA ILE A 659 -7.79 -6.42 12.24
C ILE A 659 -8.80 -5.27 12.38
N PHE A 660 -9.92 -5.32 11.64
CA PHE A 660 -11.00 -4.35 11.80
C PHE A 660 -11.62 -4.40 13.19
N LEU A 661 -11.81 -5.61 13.73
CA LEU A 661 -12.32 -5.78 15.10
C LEU A 661 -11.33 -5.25 16.14
N ALA A 662 -10.02 -5.43 15.90
CA ALA A 662 -8.98 -4.91 16.79
C ALA A 662 -8.95 -3.36 16.79
N GLN A 663 -9.05 -2.73 15.64
CA GLN A 663 -9.15 -1.27 15.53
C GLN A 663 -10.41 -0.75 16.24
N THR A 664 -11.57 -1.37 15.99
CA THR A 664 -12.85 -0.96 16.59
C THR A 664 -12.86 -1.15 18.11
N LEU A 665 -12.29 -2.26 18.61
CA LEU A 665 -12.13 -2.48 20.04
C LEU A 665 -11.20 -1.44 20.67
N ASN A 666 -10.12 -1.09 19.99
CA ASN A 666 -9.16 -0.09 20.45
C ASN A 666 -9.79 1.31 20.52
N GLU A 667 -10.54 1.71 19.49
CA GLU A 667 -11.30 2.96 19.49
C GLU A 667 -12.31 3.00 20.65
N TYR A 668 -13.05 1.93 20.86
CA TYR A 668 -13.99 1.79 21.97
C TYR A 668 -13.31 1.91 23.35
N ALA A 669 -12.21 1.21 23.54
CA ALA A 669 -11.46 1.24 24.79
C ALA A 669 -10.85 2.61 25.09
N LEU A 670 -10.47 3.36 24.05
CA LEU A 670 -9.87 4.69 24.18
C LEU A 670 -10.89 5.81 24.33
N LEU A 671 -12.01 5.74 23.63
CA LEU A 671 -12.96 6.85 23.48
C LEU A 671 -14.28 6.60 24.21
N GLY A 672 -14.57 5.37 24.64
CA GLY A 672 -15.86 5.05 25.29
C GLY A 672 -17.05 5.35 24.38
N ASP A 673 -18.02 6.09 24.88
CA ASP A 673 -19.24 6.46 24.14
C ASP A 673 -18.97 7.40 22.94
N GLU A 674 -17.79 8.05 22.91
CA GLU A 674 -17.36 8.88 21.79
C GLU A 674 -16.71 8.07 20.65
N ALA A 675 -16.64 6.74 20.77
CA ALA A 675 -16.07 5.88 19.73
C ALA A 675 -16.85 6.05 18.39
N PRO A 676 -16.16 6.12 17.25
CA PRO A 676 -16.79 6.43 15.95
C PRO A 676 -17.96 5.52 15.60
N ARG A 677 -17.90 4.22 15.95
CA ARG A 677 -18.96 3.24 15.65
C ARG A 677 -20.19 3.34 16.56
N LEU A 678 -20.06 3.99 17.71
CA LEU A 678 -21.18 4.29 18.59
C LEU A 678 -21.89 5.60 18.23
N ARG A 679 -21.28 6.41 17.37
CA ARG A 679 -21.82 7.68 16.85
C ARG A 679 -22.43 7.56 15.45
N GLU A 680 -22.56 6.35 14.94
CA GLU A 680 -23.26 6.07 13.69
C GLU A 680 -24.78 6.17 13.87
N LEU A 681 -25.51 6.15 12.76
CA LEU A 681 -26.97 5.99 12.81
C LEU A 681 -27.34 4.61 13.36
N THR A 682 -28.36 4.56 14.23
CA THR A 682 -28.89 3.30 14.76
C THR A 682 -29.48 2.41 13.66
N LYS A 683 -29.57 1.10 13.88
CA LYS A 683 -30.23 0.17 12.93
C LYS A 683 -31.68 0.62 12.61
N LYS A 684 -32.38 1.22 13.59
CA LYS A 684 -33.74 1.72 13.40
C LYS A 684 -33.78 2.95 12.51
N GLU A 685 -32.82 3.87 12.66
CA GLU A 685 -32.67 5.05 11.80
C GLU A 685 -32.28 4.67 10.37
N ILE A 686 -31.30 3.75 10.21
CA ILE A 686 -30.90 3.24 8.91
C ILE A 686 -32.08 2.60 8.14
N LYS A 687 -32.91 1.81 8.84
CA LYS A 687 -34.13 1.23 8.23
C LYS A 687 -35.19 2.27 7.83
N LYS A 688 -35.18 3.44 8.47
CA LYS A 688 -36.10 4.55 8.21
C LYS A 688 -35.48 5.69 7.41
N LEU A 689 -34.23 5.49 6.94
CA LEU A 689 -33.52 6.51 6.18
C LEU A 689 -34.29 6.82 4.90
N LYS A 690 -34.46 8.11 4.61
CA LYS A 690 -35.18 8.65 3.46
C LYS A 690 -34.29 9.60 2.68
N ALA A 691 -34.54 9.72 1.38
CA ALA A 691 -33.87 10.65 0.49
C ALA A 691 -33.95 12.10 0.99
N GLU A 692 -35.09 12.50 1.52
CA GLU A 692 -35.28 13.84 2.12
C GLU A 692 -34.31 14.12 3.28
N ARG A 693 -34.09 13.15 4.20
CA ARG A 693 -33.13 13.30 5.32
C ARG A 693 -31.71 13.50 4.80
N LEU A 694 -31.29 12.74 3.77
CA LEU A 694 -29.98 12.88 3.15
C LEU A 694 -29.85 14.17 2.37
N ARG A 695 -30.90 14.60 1.66
CA ARG A 695 -30.95 15.92 1.00
C ARG A 695 -30.74 17.06 1.98
N ASN A 696 -31.44 17.03 3.13
CA ASN A 696 -31.31 18.06 4.15
C ASN A 696 -29.91 18.09 4.76
N ALA A 697 -29.29 16.92 4.99
CA ALA A 697 -27.90 16.83 5.43
C ALA A 697 -26.94 17.42 4.39
N TYR A 698 -27.09 17.07 3.11
CA TYR A 698 -26.30 17.61 2.00
C TYR A 698 -26.42 19.14 1.90
N ASN A 699 -27.66 19.67 1.88
CA ASN A 699 -27.90 21.11 1.84
C ASN A 699 -27.29 21.85 3.03
N SER A 700 -27.27 21.21 4.22
CA SER A 700 -26.57 21.78 5.38
C SER A 700 -25.07 21.89 5.15
N ILE A 701 -24.43 20.89 4.51
CA ILE A 701 -22.99 20.92 4.18
C ILE A 701 -22.66 22.11 3.28
N LEU A 702 -23.48 22.37 2.26
CA LEU A 702 -23.25 23.44 1.29
C LEU A 702 -23.30 24.85 1.90
N ASN A 703 -23.90 25.01 3.08
CA ASN A 703 -24.00 26.30 3.78
C ASN A 703 -22.75 26.67 4.58
N TYR A 704 -21.76 25.78 4.73
CA TYR A 704 -20.53 26.07 5.48
C TYR A 704 -19.46 26.72 4.61
N GLU A 705 -18.55 27.47 5.23
CA GLU A 705 -17.31 27.97 4.62
C GLU A 705 -16.62 26.92 3.78
N LYS A 706 -16.00 27.33 2.68
CA LYS A 706 -15.29 26.45 1.75
C LYS A 706 -13.81 26.83 1.70
N THR A 707 -12.96 25.82 1.61
CA THR A 707 -11.56 25.99 1.23
C THR A 707 -11.33 25.23 -0.08
N ILE A 708 -10.84 25.92 -1.09
CA ILE A 708 -10.51 25.34 -2.40
C ILE A 708 -9.00 25.13 -2.45
N HIS A 709 -8.58 23.87 -2.57
CA HIS A 709 -7.20 23.50 -2.88
C HIS A 709 -7.11 23.22 -4.37
N PHE A 710 -6.14 23.81 -5.03
CA PHE A 710 -5.87 23.59 -6.45
C PHE A 710 -4.40 23.25 -6.65
N VAL A 711 -4.15 22.14 -7.32
CA VAL A 711 -2.83 21.72 -7.78
C VAL A 711 -2.84 21.79 -9.31
N GLY A 712 -1.99 22.62 -9.90
CA GLY A 712 -1.97 22.77 -11.36
C GLY A 712 -1.20 24.02 -11.80
N ASN A 713 -1.19 24.29 -13.12
CA ASN A 713 -0.37 25.30 -13.75
C ASN A 713 -1.11 26.61 -14.06
N SER A 714 -2.46 26.60 -14.02
CA SER A 714 -3.28 27.79 -14.29
C SER A 714 -2.96 28.93 -13.34
N GLU A 715 -2.91 30.17 -13.85
CA GLU A 715 -2.60 31.34 -13.05
C GLU A 715 -3.69 31.62 -11.99
N LEU A 716 -3.29 32.00 -10.77
CA LEU A 716 -4.22 32.23 -9.66
C LEU A 716 -5.29 33.31 -9.98
N SER A 717 -4.94 34.31 -10.75
CA SER A 717 -5.89 35.37 -11.23
C SER A 717 -7.00 34.79 -12.12
N GLN A 718 -6.65 33.88 -13.02
CA GLN A 718 -7.59 33.16 -13.89
C GLN A 718 -8.46 32.19 -13.07
N LEU A 719 -7.84 31.41 -12.16
CA LEU A 719 -8.58 30.52 -11.26
C LEU A 719 -9.59 31.27 -10.41
N LYS A 720 -9.23 32.47 -9.89
CA LYS A 720 -10.14 33.29 -9.12
C LYS A 720 -11.38 33.69 -9.94
N LEU A 721 -11.23 34.06 -11.21
CA LEU A 721 -12.36 34.41 -12.08
C LEU A 721 -13.25 33.19 -12.36
N LEU A 722 -12.65 32.04 -12.64
CA LEU A 722 -13.39 30.80 -12.91
C LEU A 722 -14.13 30.31 -11.64
N PHE A 723 -13.49 30.31 -10.49
CA PHE A 723 -14.12 29.86 -9.25
C PHE A 723 -15.18 30.86 -8.75
N ASP A 724 -15.00 32.14 -9.00
CA ASP A 724 -16.05 33.16 -8.76
C ASP A 724 -17.30 32.90 -9.62
N LYS A 725 -17.12 32.55 -10.88
CA LYS A 725 -18.19 32.24 -11.82
C LYS A 725 -18.96 30.97 -11.50
N TYR A 726 -18.27 29.88 -11.11
CA TYR A 726 -18.86 28.54 -11.00
C TYR A 726 -19.00 27.99 -9.56
N LEU A 727 -18.21 28.46 -8.60
CA LEU A 727 -18.15 27.90 -7.24
C LEU A 727 -18.53 28.90 -6.16
N ASN A 728 -18.70 30.19 -6.52
CA ASN A 728 -19.11 31.22 -5.57
C ASN A 728 -20.58 31.04 -5.17
N THR A 729 -20.97 31.69 -4.10
CA THR A 729 -22.36 31.76 -3.63
C THR A 729 -22.66 33.16 -3.10
N GLU A 730 -23.81 33.69 -3.47
CA GLU A 730 -24.32 34.96 -2.93
C GLU A 730 -24.78 34.85 -1.47
N LYS A 731 -24.95 33.58 -0.96
CA LYS A 731 -25.36 33.33 0.43
C LYS A 731 -24.22 33.55 1.38
N LYS A 732 -24.48 34.19 2.52
CA LYS A 732 -23.55 34.22 3.61
C LYS A 732 -23.39 32.81 4.14
N LEU A 733 -22.16 32.30 4.16
CA LEU A 733 -21.83 30.98 4.65
C LEU A 733 -21.69 30.97 6.18
N ILE A 734 -21.91 29.83 6.78
CA ILE A 734 -21.66 29.53 8.19
C ILE A 734 -20.16 29.27 8.38
N ASP A 735 -19.56 29.82 9.41
CA ASP A 735 -18.17 29.56 9.76
C ASP A 735 -17.92 28.05 9.90
N LYS A 736 -16.73 27.61 9.50
CA LYS A 736 -16.33 26.18 9.65
C LYS A 736 -16.40 25.73 11.10
N GLU A 737 -16.85 24.50 11.31
CA GLU A 737 -16.81 23.87 12.63
C GLU A 737 -15.34 23.76 13.11
N PRO A 738 -15.09 23.93 14.41
CA PRO A 738 -13.79 23.70 14.99
C PRO A 738 -13.29 22.29 14.69
N PHE A 739 -12.00 22.14 14.46
CA PHE A 739 -11.39 20.82 14.30
C PHE A 739 -11.47 20.06 15.64
N VAL A 740 -12.20 18.93 15.65
CA VAL A 740 -12.50 18.15 16.86
C VAL A 740 -11.57 16.93 16.94
N ILE A 741 -10.95 16.76 18.10
CA ILE A 741 -10.29 15.52 18.54
C ILE A 741 -10.86 15.20 19.91
N PHE A 742 -11.52 14.02 20.04
CA PHE A 742 -12.04 13.58 21.32
C PHE A 742 -10.92 13.22 22.29
N ASP A 743 -11.09 13.58 23.55
CA ASP A 743 -10.15 13.22 24.59
C ASP A 743 -10.24 11.73 24.91
N ARG A 744 -9.11 11.08 25.10
CA ARG A 744 -9.03 9.66 25.41
C ARG A 744 -9.38 9.41 26.87
N GLN A 745 -9.87 8.21 27.17
CA GLN A 745 -10.06 7.75 28.54
C GLN A 745 -8.72 7.68 29.27
N LYS A 746 -8.68 8.18 30.51
CA LYS A 746 -7.50 8.19 31.39
C LYS A 746 -7.67 7.15 32.49
N PRO A 747 -7.16 5.93 32.30
CA PRO A 747 -7.26 4.92 33.33
C PRO A 747 -6.34 5.29 34.54
N ILE A 748 -6.80 5.03 35.77
CA ILE A 748 -5.98 5.18 37.00
C ILE A 748 -5.04 3.97 37.16
N LYS A 749 -5.46 2.79 36.67
CA LYS A 749 -4.73 1.52 36.64
C LYS A 749 -4.87 0.87 35.29
N ASN A 750 -4.00 -0.08 34.98
CA ASN A 750 -4.05 -0.80 33.71
C ASN A 750 -5.40 -1.52 33.52
N LYS A 751 -5.94 -1.43 32.31
CA LYS A 751 -7.16 -2.14 31.87
C LYS A 751 -6.87 -2.97 30.63
N ILE A 752 -7.46 -4.15 30.55
CA ILE A 752 -7.36 -5.07 29.41
C ILE A 752 -8.75 -5.33 28.86
N TYR A 753 -9.05 -4.81 27.68
CA TYR A 753 -10.29 -5.06 26.97
C TYR A 753 -10.10 -6.24 26.04
N ILE A 754 -10.95 -7.28 26.16
CA ILE A 754 -10.83 -8.51 25.38
C ILE A 754 -12.11 -8.79 24.59
N LEU A 755 -11.95 -8.95 23.28
CA LEU A 755 -12.99 -9.43 22.37
C LEU A 755 -12.66 -10.84 21.91
N ASN A 756 -13.51 -11.82 22.26
CA ASN A 756 -13.33 -13.21 21.82
C ASN A 756 -13.70 -13.39 20.33
N ASN A 757 -12.74 -13.80 19.53
CA ASN A 757 -12.94 -14.19 18.14
C ASN A 757 -12.41 -15.63 17.89
N LYS A 758 -13.28 -16.63 18.08
CA LYS A 758 -12.96 -18.06 17.97
C LYS A 758 -12.47 -18.51 16.60
N LYS A 759 -12.71 -17.72 15.54
CA LYS A 759 -12.30 -18.04 14.17
C LYS A 759 -10.89 -17.54 13.83
N SER A 760 -10.31 -16.70 14.67
CA SER A 760 -9.03 -16.09 14.43
C SER A 760 -7.89 -17.03 14.76
N ILE A 761 -6.96 -17.24 13.83
CA ILE A 761 -5.70 -17.94 14.10
C ILE A 761 -4.79 -17.04 14.93
N GLN A 762 -4.81 -15.75 14.66
CA GLN A 762 -4.00 -14.75 15.32
C GLN A 762 -4.72 -14.00 16.43
N SER A 763 -3.94 -13.46 17.36
CA SER A 763 -4.35 -12.41 18.31
C SER A 763 -3.74 -11.08 17.90
N HIS A 764 -4.56 -10.03 17.92
CA HIS A 764 -4.16 -8.64 17.74
C HIS A 764 -4.17 -7.94 19.10
N ILE A 765 -2.99 -7.49 19.52
CA ILE A 765 -2.78 -6.89 20.85
C ILE A 765 -2.33 -5.46 20.66
N VAL A 766 -3.03 -4.50 21.29
CA VAL A 766 -2.65 -3.08 21.22
C VAL A 766 -2.45 -2.53 22.64
N PHE A 767 -1.33 -1.84 22.85
CA PHE A 767 -1.00 -1.16 24.10
C PHE A 767 -1.11 0.35 23.88
N ASN A 768 -1.79 1.04 24.76
CA ASN A 768 -2.00 2.48 24.66
C ASN A 768 -1.64 3.17 25.98
N ILE A 769 -0.88 4.28 25.87
CA ILE A 769 -0.58 5.17 26.99
C ILE A 769 -0.89 6.59 26.54
N GLU A 770 -1.55 7.37 27.39
CA GLU A 770 -1.75 8.78 27.15
C GLU A 770 -0.54 9.57 27.61
N GLY A 771 0.02 10.38 26.71
CA GLY A 771 1.15 11.25 26.97
C GLY A 771 0.75 12.64 27.50
N SER A 772 1.74 13.51 27.63
CA SER A 772 1.53 14.92 27.97
C SER A 772 0.85 15.68 26.82
N LYS A 773 0.42 16.92 27.06
CA LYS A 773 -0.03 17.83 26.02
C LYS A 773 1.05 18.07 24.97
N ARG A 774 0.64 18.23 23.71
CA ARG A 774 1.54 18.56 22.61
C ARG A 774 2.40 19.78 22.95
N SER A 775 3.70 19.64 22.72
CA SER A 775 4.66 20.73 22.67
C SER A 775 5.67 20.46 21.56
N ASN A 776 5.87 21.42 20.67
CA ASN A 776 6.80 21.27 19.55
C ASN A 776 8.26 21.16 20.03
N SER A 777 8.58 21.66 21.23
CA SER A 777 9.89 21.49 21.86
C SER A 777 10.24 20.04 22.20
N LYS A 778 9.26 19.10 22.16
CA LYS A 778 9.46 17.66 22.38
C LYS A 778 9.53 16.86 21.10
N ALA A 779 9.34 17.48 19.93
CA ALA A 779 9.21 16.74 18.66
C ALA A 779 10.46 15.93 18.33
N HIS A 780 11.65 16.51 18.49
CA HIS A 780 12.91 15.82 18.23
C HIS A 780 13.18 14.65 19.20
N TYR A 781 12.74 14.75 20.45
CA TYR A 781 12.85 13.63 21.41
C TYR A 781 11.88 12.50 21.05
N SER A 782 10.64 12.83 20.64
CA SER A 782 9.66 11.87 20.17
C SER A 782 10.18 11.11 18.96
N ASN A 783 10.73 11.81 17.96
CA ASN A 783 11.27 11.19 16.76
C ASN A 783 12.48 10.28 17.09
N ALA A 784 13.38 10.75 17.98
CA ALA A 784 14.53 9.96 18.41
C ALA A 784 14.10 8.71 19.21
N PHE A 785 13.12 8.84 20.11
CA PHE A 785 12.54 7.71 20.81
C PHE A 785 11.91 6.69 19.85
N ASN A 786 11.14 7.14 18.86
CA ASN A 786 10.51 6.27 17.88
C ASN A 786 11.53 5.49 17.05
N SER A 787 12.57 6.17 16.54
CA SER A 787 13.67 5.53 15.82
C SER A 787 14.42 4.52 16.69
N TYR A 788 14.58 4.80 17.98
CA TYR A 788 15.23 3.90 18.93
C TYR A 788 14.37 2.71 19.31
N PHE A 789 13.09 2.97 19.70
CA PHE A 789 12.28 2.00 20.43
C PHE A 789 11.42 1.13 19.54
N GLY A 790 10.74 1.67 18.50
CA GLY A 790 9.68 0.88 17.92
C GLY A 790 9.28 1.06 16.47
N ASN A 791 9.92 1.92 15.70
CA ASN A 791 9.36 2.33 14.40
C ASN A 791 9.88 1.55 13.18
N ASP A 792 10.92 0.73 13.31
CA ASP A 792 11.56 0.03 12.19
C ASP A 792 12.24 -1.29 12.60
N MET A 793 12.81 -2.00 11.60
CA MET A 793 13.45 -3.31 11.80
C MET A 793 14.65 -3.26 12.74
N SER A 794 15.31 -2.12 12.88
CA SER A 794 16.44 -1.92 13.77
C SER A 794 16.05 -1.57 15.20
N SER A 795 14.78 -1.24 15.45
CA SER A 795 14.24 -0.81 16.74
C SER A 795 14.25 -1.91 17.82
N ILE A 796 14.18 -1.50 19.09
CA ILE A 796 14.16 -2.44 20.23
C ILE A 796 12.98 -3.41 20.15
N VAL A 797 11.77 -2.89 19.90
CA VAL A 797 10.53 -3.70 19.87
C VAL A 797 10.59 -4.73 18.75
N PHE A 798 11.00 -4.33 17.56
CA PHE A 798 11.11 -5.24 16.43
C PHE A 798 12.13 -6.35 16.69
N GLN A 799 13.31 -5.99 17.17
CA GLN A 799 14.35 -6.96 17.48
C GLN A 799 13.94 -7.94 18.59
N GLU A 800 13.37 -7.43 19.69
CA GLU A 800 13.04 -8.27 20.84
C GLU A 800 11.83 -9.18 20.61
N ILE A 801 10.84 -8.74 19.83
CA ILE A 801 9.59 -9.50 19.60
C ILE A 801 9.68 -10.36 18.34
N ARG A 802 10.11 -9.78 17.20
CA ARG A 802 10.16 -10.50 15.93
C ARG A 802 11.48 -11.26 15.74
N GLU A 803 12.63 -10.60 15.78
CA GLU A 803 13.89 -11.20 15.39
C GLU A 803 14.39 -12.25 16.38
N PHE A 804 14.32 -11.97 17.70
CA PHE A 804 14.88 -12.86 18.71
C PHE A 804 13.91 -13.93 19.20
N ARG A 805 12.62 -13.63 19.22
CA ARG A 805 11.60 -14.53 19.77
C ARG A 805 10.64 -15.08 18.74
N SER A 806 10.64 -14.53 17.53
CA SER A 806 9.71 -14.89 16.46
C SER A 806 8.25 -14.98 16.96
N LEU A 807 7.88 -14.08 17.89
CA LEU A 807 6.54 -14.10 18.49
C LEU A 807 5.49 -13.55 17.55
N ALA A 808 5.86 -12.58 16.70
CA ALA A 808 4.96 -11.88 15.83
C ALA A 808 5.62 -11.58 14.48
N TYR A 809 4.84 -11.60 13.41
CA TYR A 809 5.27 -11.07 12.11
C TYR A 809 5.23 -9.54 12.11
N SER A 810 4.10 -8.98 12.57
CA SER A 810 3.91 -7.53 12.65
C SER A 810 3.98 -7.06 14.09
N THR A 811 4.92 -6.16 14.37
CA THR A 811 5.04 -5.49 15.66
C THR A 811 5.66 -4.10 15.47
N PHE A 812 5.16 -3.13 16.21
CA PHE A 812 5.71 -1.78 16.24
C PHE A 812 5.37 -1.08 17.56
N ALA A 813 6.06 0.02 17.83
CA ALA A 813 5.69 0.96 18.87
C ALA A 813 6.00 2.38 18.44
N GLN A 814 5.13 3.32 18.77
CA GLN A 814 5.28 4.71 18.36
C GLN A 814 4.73 5.66 19.43
N TYR A 815 5.45 6.71 19.73
CA TYR A 815 4.94 7.87 20.45
C TYR A 815 4.55 8.95 19.45
N SER A 816 3.26 9.23 19.34
CA SER A 816 2.70 10.19 18.40
C SER A 816 2.37 11.51 19.09
N LEU A 817 2.88 12.60 18.56
CA LEU A 817 2.44 13.94 18.96
C LEU A 817 1.03 14.17 18.46
N ALA A 818 0.19 14.80 19.29
CA ALA A 818 -1.18 15.11 18.91
C ALA A 818 -1.21 15.93 17.60
N PRO A 819 -2.20 15.74 16.71
CA PRO A 819 -2.28 16.47 15.44
C PRO A 819 -2.70 17.95 15.60
N MET A 820 -2.86 18.42 16.83
CA MET A 820 -3.29 19.79 17.16
C MET A 820 -2.70 20.23 18.50
N GLU A 821 -2.37 21.51 18.62
CA GLU A 821 -1.97 22.12 19.90
C GLU A 821 -3.03 21.94 20.99
N GLY A 822 -2.59 21.83 22.23
CA GLY A 822 -3.47 21.70 23.42
C GLY A 822 -4.03 20.28 23.64
N LYS A 823 -3.92 19.37 22.67
CA LYS A 823 -4.33 17.96 22.79
C LYS A 823 -3.18 17.09 23.29
N ASN A 824 -3.54 15.95 23.90
CA ASN A 824 -2.57 15.04 24.47
C ASN A 824 -1.92 14.14 23.40
N ASN A 825 -0.62 13.94 23.55
CA ASN A 825 0.17 12.96 22.81
C ASN A 825 -0.23 11.53 23.21
N SER A 826 0.27 10.53 22.50
CA SER A 826 -0.03 9.14 22.83
C SER A 826 1.08 8.19 22.41
N PHE A 827 1.28 7.17 23.21
CA PHE A 827 2.04 5.99 22.82
C PHE A 827 1.08 4.88 22.38
N ILE A 828 1.46 4.19 21.31
CA ILE A 828 0.80 2.97 20.85
C ILE A 828 1.87 1.90 20.64
N GLY A 829 1.61 0.68 21.11
CA GLY A 829 2.37 -0.52 20.80
C GLY A 829 1.46 -1.58 20.22
N TYR A 830 1.90 -2.32 19.20
CA TYR A 830 1.12 -3.36 18.52
C TYR A 830 1.89 -4.67 18.42
N VAL A 831 1.20 -5.78 18.63
CA VAL A 831 1.73 -7.14 18.40
C VAL A 831 0.65 -8.01 17.75
N GLY A 832 0.90 -8.48 16.53
CA GLY A 832 0.09 -9.51 15.85
C GLY A 832 0.76 -10.87 15.97
N CYS A 833 0.22 -11.78 16.77
CA CYS A 833 0.83 -13.07 17.09
C CYS A 833 -0.16 -14.24 16.98
N GLN A 834 0.33 -15.50 16.96
CA GLN A 834 -0.56 -16.67 17.12
C GLN A 834 -1.30 -16.61 18.46
N ALA A 835 -2.55 -17.06 18.48
CA ALA A 835 -3.41 -16.92 19.65
C ALA A 835 -2.86 -17.63 20.91
N ASP A 836 -2.12 -18.73 20.76
CA ASP A 836 -1.45 -19.42 21.86
C ASP A 836 -0.20 -18.71 22.38
N LYS A 837 0.29 -17.68 21.66
CA LYS A 837 1.43 -16.82 22.06
C LYS A 837 0.98 -15.50 22.71
N THR A 838 -0.32 -15.29 22.88
CA THR A 838 -0.88 -14.04 23.43
C THR A 838 -0.28 -13.67 24.79
N ASN A 839 -0.20 -14.59 25.74
CA ASN A 839 0.33 -14.33 27.07
C ASN A 839 1.80 -13.92 27.02
N GLU A 840 2.60 -14.65 26.25
CA GLU A 840 4.04 -14.35 26.11
C GLU A 840 4.25 -12.99 25.42
N SER A 841 3.49 -12.69 24.37
CA SER A 841 3.55 -11.40 23.65
C SER A 841 3.17 -10.23 24.55
N VAL A 842 2.12 -10.36 25.36
CA VAL A 842 1.74 -9.36 26.36
C VAL A 842 2.86 -9.17 27.38
N ARG A 843 3.45 -10.26 27.91
CA ARG A 843 4.55 -10.19 28.86
C ARG A 843 5.76 -9.44 28.28
N VAL A 844 6.22 -9.86 27.10
CA VAL A 844 7.43 -9.27 26.49
C VAL A 844 7.23 -7.79 26.17
N MET A 845 6.12 -7.41 25.52
CA MET A 845 5.87 -6.01 25.19
C MET A 845 5.69 -5.15 26.43
N ASN A 846 4.97 -5.65 27.44
CA ASN A 846 4.82 -4.96 28.74
C ASN A 846 6.17 -4.73 29.41
N ASP A 847 7.05 -5.76 29.43
CA ASP A 847 8.38 -5.66 30.01
C ASP A 847 9.24 -4.61 29.28
N LEU A 848 9.17 -4.54 27.94
CA LEU A 848 9.87 -3.53 27.14
C LEU A 848 9.36 -2.10 27.41
N ILE A 849 8.03 -1.94 27.57
CA ILE A 849 7.41 -0.64 27.91
C ILE A 849 7.82 -0.17 29.30
N LEU A 850 7.91 -1.07 30.29
CA LEU A 850 8.27 -0.72 31.65
C LEU A 850 9.79 -0.56 31.86
N ASN A 851 10.59 -1.35 31.14
CA ASN A 851 12.02 -1.49 31.30
C ASN A 851 12.73 -1.39 29.95
N MET A 852 12.65 -0.24 29.29
CA MET A 852 13.32 0.00 28.00
C MET A 852 14.82 -0.30 28.13
N PRO A 853 15.37 -1.23 27.35
CA PRO A 853 16.82 -1.48 27.34
C PRO A 853 17.59 -0.21 26.96
N GLU A 854 18.67 0.09 27.67
CA GLU A 854 19.52 1.26 27.38
C GLU A 854 20.75 0.83 26.56
N LYS A 855 20.83 1.33 25.30
CA LYS A 855 21.90 1.05 24.32
C LYS A 855 22.47 2.37 23.77
N PRO A 856 23.30 3.08 24.55
CA PRO A 856 23.81 4.39 24.19
C PRO A 856 24.65 4.43 22.90
N GLU A 857 25.26 3.32 22.53
CA GLU A 857 26.01 3.16 21.28
C GLU A 857 25.17 3.35 20.00
N ARG A 858 23.84 3.31 20.09
CA ARG A 858 22.94 3.56 18.95
C ARG A 858 22.70 5.05 18.64
N LEU A 859 23.15 5.95 19.52
CA LEU A 859 22.85 7.38 19.39
C LEU A 859 23.29 7.97 18.06
N GLU A 860 24.52 7.69 17.63
CA GLU A 860 25.06 8.27 16.39
C GLU A 860 24.29 7.79 15.15
N MET A 861 23.89 6.53 15.10
CA MET A 861 23.05 5.99 14.05
C MET A 861 21.70 6.71 14.00
N ILE A 862 21.05 6.91 15.16
CA ILE A 862 19.76 7.59 15.27
C ILE A 862 19.88 9.05 14.81
N LYS A 863 20.90 9.77 15.28
CA LYS A 863 21.16 11.15 14.87
C LYS A 863 21.37 11.27 13.37
N SER A 864 22.23 10.45 12.80
CA SER A 864 22.50 10.45 11.36
C SER A 864 21.23 10.16 10.55
N SER A 865 20.45 9.15 10.93
CA SER A 865 19.17 8.82 10.30
C SER A 865 18.20 9.99 10.31
N LEU A 866 18.00 10.64 11.46
CA LEU A 866 17.08 11.76 11.60
C LEU A 866 17.57 13.01 10.85
N ILE A 867 18.87 13.28 10.83
CA ILE A 867 19.47 14.40 10.10
C ILE A 867 19.29 14.18 8.58
N GLU A 868 19.65 13.01 8.08
CA GLU A 868 19.56 12.73 6.65
C GLU A 868 18.11 12.70 6.14
N SER A 869 17.21 12.05 6.88
CA SER A 869 15.79 12.03 6.52
C SER A 869 15.14 13.43 6.56
N SER A 870 15.56 14.31 7.47
CA SER A 870 15.06 15.69 7.52
C SER A 870 15.45 16.53 6.32
N LYS A 871 16.57 16.21 5.66
CA LYS A 871 17.00 16.90 4.44
C LYS A 871 16.13 16.57 3.23
N THR A 872 15.45 15.43 3.23
CA THR A 872 14.73 14.88 2.08
C THR A 872 13.23 14.67 2.31
N SER A 873 12.70 15.06 3.46
CA SER A 873 11.29 14.88 3.85
C SER A 873 10.36 15.96 3.30
N ARG A 874 10.72 16.62 2.17
CA ARG A 874 9.82 17.54 1.49
C ARG A 874 8.59 16.79 0.99
N PRO A 875 7.36 17.21 1.32
CA PRO A 875 6.14 16.59 0.81
C PRO A 875 6.04 16.77 -0.70
N SER A 876 5.37 15.81 -1.37
CA SER A 876 5.04 15.97 -2.79
C SER A 876 4.17 17.23 -3.01
N PHE A 877 4.28 17.85 -4.18
CA PHE A 877 3.51 19.04 -4.52
C PHE A 877 1.98 18.83 -4.40
N ARG A 878 1.48 17.61 -4.66
CA ARG A 878 0.07 17.26 -4.50
C ARG A 878 -0.41 17.25 -3.04
N ASN A 879 0.47 16.91 -2.11
CA ASN A 879 0.17 16.85 -0.68
C ASN A 879 0.60 18.13 0.09
N LEU A 880 1.22 19.08 -0.58
CA LEU A 880 1.88 20.22 0.05
C LEU A 880 0.90 21.10 0.83
N ILE A 881 -0.24 21.45 0.24
CA ILE A 881 -1.24 22.31 0.89
C ILE A 881 -1.75 21.67 2.19
N GLU A 882 -2.10 20.39 2.16
CA GLU A 882 -2.61 19.68 3.34
C GLU A 882 -1.54 19.54 4.42
N ARG A 883 -0.29 19.34 4.01
CA ARG A 883 0.84 19.24 4.93
C ARG A 883 1.08 20.58 5.65
N ILE A 884 1.06 21.70 4.93
CA ILE A 884 1.17 23.05 5.51
C ILE A 884 0.02 23.31 6.48
N GLU A 885 -1.23 22.98 6.10
CA GLU A 885 -2.38 23.11 7.01
C GLU A 885 -2.22 22.27 8.28
N SER A 886 -1.69 21.06 8.14
CA SER A 886 -1.41 20.17 9.28
C SER A 886 -0.32 20.76 10.19
N TRP A 887 0.77 21.24 9.63
CA TRP A 887 1.86 21.87 10.39
C TRP A 887 1.38 23.12 11.15
N LYS A 888 0.55 23.97 10.53
CA LYS A 888 -0.06 25.12 11.20
C LYS A 888 -0.95 24.73 12.38
N ARG A 889 -1.80 23.68 12.22
CA ARG A 889 -2.61 23.14 13.34
C ARG A 889 -1.71 22.61 14.47
N GLN A 890 -0.53 22.13 14.13
CA GLN A 890 0.46 21.65 15.09
C GLN A 890 1.29 22.77 15.73
N GLY A 891 1.05 24.05 15.33
CA GLY A 891 1.76 25.20 15.87
C GLY A 891 3.12 25.46 15.23
N PHE A 892 3.33 25.09 13.96
CA PHE A 892 4.52 25.43 13.19
C PHE A 892 4.19 26.54 12.18
N ASP A 893 4.97 27.63 12.23
CA ASP A 893 4.87 28.76 11.32
C ASP A 893 5.75 28.63 10.07
N ASP A 894 6.63 27.64 10.03
CA ASP A 894 7.53 27.31 8.94
C ASP A 894 7.73 25.78 8.86
N ASP A 895 8.48 25.30 7.85
CA ASP A 895 8.84 23.89 7.72
C ASP A 895 9.52 23.38 9.00
N PRO A 896 8.91 22.43 9.73
CA PRO A 896 9.45 21.95 10.98
C PRO A 896 10.84 21.31 10.84
N ASN A 897 11.20 20.81 9.65
CA ASN A 897 12.49 20.15 9.43
C ASN A 897 13.67 21.12 9.58
N LYS A 898 13.48 22.42 9.35
CA LYS A 898 14.52 23.44 9.56
C LYS A 898 14.95 23.50 11.04
N VAL A 899 13.98 23.52 11.95
CA VAL A 899 14.22 23.57 13.39
C VAL A 899 14.67 22.23 13.95
N LEU A 900 14.04 21.14 13.47
CA LEU A 900 14.36 19.78 13.93
C LEU A 900 15.80 19.39 13.61
N LEU A 901 16.33 19.78 12.44
CA LEU A 901 17.71 19.51 12.04
C LEU A 901 18.72 20.03 13.05
N GLU A 902 18.56 21.26 13.55
CA GLU A 902 19.42 21.83 14.57
C GLU A 902 19.28 21.08 15.91
N GLN A 903 18.06 20.71 16.27
CA GLN A 903 17.78 19.99 17.51
C GLN A 903 18.37 18.59 17.52
N TYR A 904 18.38 17.88 16.37
CA TYR A 904 18.99 16.54 16.26
C TYR A 904 20.50 16.57 16.49
N ASN A 905 21.21 17.60 16.07
CA ASN A 905 22.63 17.76 16.33
C ASN A 905 22.97 17.79 17.85
N ASN A 906 22.05 18.27 18.66
CA ASN A 906 22.19 18.40 20.10
C ASN A 906 21.61 17.24 20.92
N LEU A 907 21.10 16.17 20.26
CA LEU A 907 20.55 14.99 20.96
C LEU A 907 21.64 14.26 21.77
N SER A 908 21.26 13.82 22.95
CA SER A 908 22.02 12.89 23.77
C SER A 908 21.20 11.63 24.07
N PHE A 909 21.83 10.49 24.33
CA PHE A 909 21.09 9.28 24.70
C PHE A 909 20.32 9.49 26.01
N LYS A 910 20.89 10.25 26.96
CA LYS A 910 20.20 10.62 28.19
C LYS A 910 18.88 11.36 27.92
N SER A 911 18.82 12.25 26.92
CA SER A 911 17.58 12.97 26.61
C SER A 911 16.47 12.03 26.05
N ILE A 912 16.82 10.97 25.33
CA ILE A 912 15.88 9.91 24.88
C ILE A 912 15.34 9.13 26.09
N VAL A 913 16.23 8.76 27.02
CA VAL A 913 15.85 8.05 28.27
C VAL A 913 14.98 8.95 29.18
N ASP A 914 15.32 10.20 29.33
CA ASP A 914 14.53 11.16 30.11
C ASP A 914 13.13 11.36 29.50
N PHE A 915 13.04 11.45 28.18
CA PHE A 915 11.76 11.49 27.47
C PHE A 915 10.91 10.23 27.72
N TYR A 916 11.50 9.05 27.58
CA TYR A 916 10.82 7.78 27.87
C TYR A 916 10.30 7.72 29.32
N LYS A 917 11.11 8.10 30.30
CA LYS A 917 10.72 8.13 31.72
C LYS A 917 9.58 9.11 31.98
N ALA A 918 9.59 10.26 31.36
CA ALA A 918 8.55 11.28 31.52
C ALA A 918 7.23 10.94 30.82
N GLU A 919 7.28 10.33 29.64
CA GLU A 919 6.11 10.18 28.78
C GLU A 919 5.49 8.78 28.79
N ILE A 920 6.25 7.72 29.13
CA ILE A 920 5.83 6.33 28.94
C ILE A 920 5.98 5.49 30.20
N GLN A 921 7.16 5.50 30.84
CA GLN A 921 7.48 4.61 31.94
C GLN A 921 6.51 4.75 33.12
N ASN A 922 6.01 3.63 33.64
CA ASN A 922 5.12 3.56 34.81
C ASN A 922 3.78 4.31 34.68
N LYS A 923 3.36 4.68 33.46
CA LYS A 923 2.03 5.24 33.23
C LYS A 923 0.97 4.14 33.06
N PRO A 924 -0.27 4.38 33.49
CA PRO A 924 -1.37 3.43 33.27
C PRO A 924 -1.59 3.17 31.78
N MET A 925 -1.87 1.90 31.44
CA MET A 925 -2.08 1.45 30.07
C MET A 925 -3.52 0.96 29.84
N ILE A 926 -4.01 1.17 28.63
CA ILE A 926 -5.15 0.46 28.08
C ILE A 926 -4.60 -0.57 27.08
N ILE A 927 -4.83 -1.86 27.38
CA ILE A 927 -4.44 -2.97 26.49
C ILE A 927 -5.73 -3.51 25.85
N THR A 928 -5.73 -3.75 24.54
CA THR A 928 -6.86 -4.37 23.85
C THR A 928 -6.39 -5.66 23.16
N ILE A 929 -7.22 -6.69 23.21
CA ILE A 929 -6.89 -8.02 22.65
C ILE A 929 -8.11 -8.55 21.87
N VAL A 930 -7.91 -8.88 20.60
CA VAL A 930 -8.84 -9.64 19.77
C VAL A 930 -8.19 -10.96 19.39
N GLY A 931 -8.80 -12.08 19.77
CA GLY A 931 -8.26 -13.41 19.49
C GLY A 931 -9.14 -14.53 20.05
N ASP A 932 -8.75 -15.79 19.86
CA ASP A 932 -9.43 -16.95 20.42
C ASP A 932 -9.05 -17.16 21.89
N VAL A 933 -9.94 -16.73 22.79
CA VAL A 933 -9.76 -16.79 24.26
C VAL A 933 -9.52 -18.23 24.76
N SER A 934 -9.97 -19.26 24.06
CA SER A 934 -9.72 -20.65 24.47
C SER A 934 -8.25 -21.07 24.34
N ARG A 935 -7.40 -20.26 23.67
CA ARG A 935 -6.01 -20.55 23.35
C ARG A 935 -5.00 -19.80 24.23
N PHE A 936 -5.45 -18.92 25.14
CA PHE A 936 -4.57 -18.20 26.07
C PHE A 936 -5.15 -18.12 27.49
N ASN A 937 -4.30 -17.83 28.46
CA ASN A 937 -4.64 -17.90 29.88
C ASN A 937 -5.07 -16.53 30.42
N LEU A 938 -6.39 -16.38 30.70
CA LEU A 938 -6.95 -15.15 31.27
C LEU A 938 -6.44 -14.85 32.69
N GLU A 939 -6.21 -15.85 33.53
CA GLU A 939 -5.73 -15.64 34.90
C GLU A 939 -4.32 -15.06 34.92
N GLU A 940 -3.47 -15.46 33.97
CA GLU A 940 -2.15 -14.88 33.81
C GLU A 940 -2.22 -13.41 33.35
N LEU A 941 -3.14 -13.08 32.44
CA LEU A 941 -3.31 -11.72 31.96
C LEU A 941 -3.75 -10.72 33.05
N LYS A 942 -4.45 -11.18 34.09
CA LYS A 942 -4.85 -10.33 35.25
C LYS A 942 -3.66 -9.66 35.95
N ARG A 943 -2.44 -10.20 35.79
CA ARG A 943 -1.23 -9.59 36.35
C ARG A 943 -0.87 -8.26 35.69
N TYR A 944 -1.34 -8.05 34.46
CA TYR A 944 -1.01 -6.85 33.66
C TYR A 944 -2.12 -5.80 33.70
N GLY A 945 -3.33 -6.12 34.18
CA GLY A 945 -4.44 -5.18 34.31
C GLY A 945 -5.78 -5.84 34.62
N GLU A 946 -6.78 -5.01 34.91
CA GLU A 946 -8.17 -5.44 35.08
C GLU A 946 -8.78 -5.89 33.76
N ILE A 947 -9.29 -7.12 33.68
CA ILE A 947 -9.88 -7.68 32.46
C ILE A 947 -11.32 -7.22 32.31
N ILE A 948 -11.65 -6.68 31.13
CA ILE A 948 -12.99 -6.28 30.70
C ILE A 948 -13.34 -7.08 29.45
N MET A 949 -14.26 -8.03 29.58
CA MET A 949 -14.77 -8.79 28.43
C MET A 949 -15.78 -7.97 27.65
N VAL A 950 -15.50 -7.73 26.37
CA VAL A 950 -16.34 -6.94 25.44
C VAL A 950 -17.02 -7.86 24.45
N LYS A 951 -18.29 -7.60 24.14
CA LYS A 951 -19.03 -8.30 23.09
C LYS A 951 -18.98 -7.49 21.80
N LYS A 952 -19.07 -8.17 20.64
CA LYS A 952 -19.20 -7.48 19.34
C LYS A 952 -20.34 -6.45 19.32
N SER A 953 -21.47 -6.75 20.03
CA SER A 953 -22.60 -5.83 20.15
C SER A 953 -22.27 -4.51 20.84
N ASP A 954 -21.30 -4.49 21.73
CA ASP A 954 -20.96 -3.32 22.54
C ASP A 954 -20.14 -2.30 21.76
N LEU A 955 -19.53 -2.74 20.66
CA LEU A 955 -18.68 -1.92 19.79
C LEU A 955 -19.44 -1.09 18.75
N PHE A 956 -20.74 -1.36 18.58
CA PHE A 956 -21.56 -0.75 17.55
C PHE A 956 -22.87 -0.24 18.14
N ILE A 957 -23.35 0.90 17.64
CA ILE A 957 -24.67 1.40 18.04
C ILE A 957 -25.76 0.41 17.63
N ASN A 958 -26.72 0.15 18.55
CA ASN A 958 -27.78 -0.83 18.37
C ASN A 958 -29.04 -0.26 17.69
#